data_3f21e2355c262e6fabc2f46437cf3a92
#
_entry.id   3f21e2355c262e6fabc2f46437cf3a92
#
_cell.length_a   1.000
_cell.length_b   1.000
_cell.length_c   1.000
_cell.angle_alpha   90.00
_cell.angle_beta   90.00
_cell.angle_gamma   90.00
#
_symmetry.space_group_name_H-M   'P 1'
#
loop_
_entity.id
_entity.type
_entity.pdbx_description
1 polymer ?
#
loop_
_entity_poly.entity_id
_entity_poly.type
_entity_poly.pdbx_seq_one_letter_code
_entity_poly.pdbx_strand_id
1 'polypeptide(L)'
;MSRGRRTRFAAVLAVALVAFLLVGLAGSSFLNVYLNIVEFGDLFIRPFYFSIVGGLVLSFIALFRLDFRSRKSATIWALRSLLIMLRGGFSTRMLDFERLRLSVQTFTAWQLTKLLLGTFLFSNSVFGMSFLAWLNGWETGMGEIYRIFLLPFTSFKPGETTGAEAVIQSSPALILLIPPLFNAIGVRLLLLVGLTNIVKVFTKALISFGETGMITIKASTIQFLAALGLAWTGFNLFFSTYIDYNTRVLIIACFLASGVLAFYGYLDYSGRRLLNNIYLRAGLLIIIALSTASIVIVQNTIADAQKIEYRGPYVMQEITVNRYLSDLNVKVLPYNFSKMEIQEFEVDSITRSSMKILERTRLWDWSAAFAKLRPEIGLIPYIDFEDSDILRFNGTLYWSASMKPVLPATVTSADLWYNMHLVYTHIPQGFLMLNAHTGEVVDSSQFFKERRIYYGEGGARSLFSSTWAAIIQGKETPDEIGRAVYDGKGGVVVGPPLSWLYDITFFLSYPDRSITLLRYRDVHDRVSLLFPYFTYFFGNDYVDMFPVTDGVKTYWMMPLIISLPTDKTPWSRENPLVRFVGIALVDVYDGSIQVITLGNDFFTKLFKTVYSDYVKEDVPSWLGNQLRYPAELFSYQIRQFSLYHVSDPAIFIQAREFYEIPQGVDVYFVQARLPNMDNLEFIGILSLELRGARGLNLAGYAVVRNDYPHTGEMYFYKVDPESPIKLLGPSAALQALQRDPAFRTLSTLLASPRIGETIFYEVGDHPVYVIPVYTAREGEGVVTQIGTIAVVGAAFTGLYYVGLGNTIDEAFRNYLLKLLGEQPPPPSAALTREAKLENLRRLLTELGLGGEAVDTVNANIVYKHEVLNYTVERDFEKIRQTFQSFTESWKNYGAIIVHWVSGDSLYLGAVYQQSGITVLRYIRVVVG
;
A
#
# COMPACT_ATOMS: atom_id res chain seq x y z
N MET A 1 27.05 30.06 -54.62
CA MET A 1 25.95 30.38 -53.69
C MET A 1 26.51 31.09 -52.46
N SER A 2 26.09 32.33 -52.18
CA SER A 2 26.62 33.11 -51.06
C SER A 2 26.29 32.47 -49.74
N ARG A 3 27.18 32.57 -48.73
CA ARG A 3 27.06 32.05 -47.36
C ARG A 3 25.67 32.33 -46.75
N GLY A 4 25.05 33.50 -47.11
CA GLY A 4 23.69 33.88 -46.62
C GLY A 4 22.52 33.11 -47.25
N ARG A 5 22.64 32.50 -48.43
CA ARG A 5 21.62 31.63 -49.02
C ARG A 5 21.61 30.25 -48.39
N ARG A 6 22.78 29.72 -48.00
CA ARG A 6 22.87 28.42 -47.34
C ARG A 6 22.29 28.45 -45.90
N THR A 7 22.54 29.52 -45.16
CA THR A 7 21.97 29.71 -43.80
C THR A 7 20.45 29.89 -43.82
N ARG A 8 19.92 30.58 -44.84
CA ARG A 8 18.45 30.76 -45.03
C ARG A 8 17.76 29.45 -45.41
N PHE A 9 18.35 28.67 -46.30
CA PHE A 9 17.84 27.35 -46.69
C PHE A 9 17.85 26.39 -45.52
N ALA A 10 18.92 26.36 -44.72
CA ALA A 10 19.02 25.54 -43.50
C ALA A 10 17.99 25.95 -42.43
N ALA A 11 17.73 27.27 -42.27
CA ALA A 11 16.70 27.74 -41.32
C ALA A 11 15.29 27.36 -41.78
N VAL A 12 14.97 27.52 -43.08
CA VAL A 12 13.67 27.11 -43.63
C VAL A 12 13.48 25.59 -43.51
N LEU A 13 14.54 24.81 -43.80
CA LEU A 13 14.50 23.36 -43.68
C LEU A 13 14.30 22.93 -42.20
N ALA A 14 14.98 23.59 -41.26
CA ALA A 14 14.81 23.32 -39.82
C ALA A 14 13.39 23.63 -39.32
N VAL A 15 12.82 24.79 -39.76
CA VAL A 15 11.44 25.16 -39.42
C VAL A 15 10.43 24.18 -40.05
N ALA A 16 10.67 23.77 -41.30
CA ALA A 16 9.83 22.78 -41.96
C ALA A 16 9.91 21.40 -41.28
N LEU A 17 11.10 21.01 -40.86
CA LEU A 17 11.31 19.74 -40.12
C LEU A 17 10.65 19.77 -38.76
N VAL A 18 10.78 20.90 -38.01
CA VAL A 18 10.08 21.07 -36.72
C VAL A 18 8.56 21.10 -36.92
N ALA A 19 8.05 21.77 -37.92
CA ALA A 19 6.63 21.78 -38.23
C ALA A 19 6.13 20.39 -38.64
N PHE A 20 6.90 19.65 -39.43
CA PHE A 20 6.59 18.27 -39.80
C PHE A 20 6.59 17.32 -38.56
N LEU A 21 7.58 17.43 -37.66
CA LEU A 21 7.63 16.70 -36.43
C LEU A 21 6.44 17.00 -35.50
N LEU A 22 6.07 18.31 -35.40
CA LEU A 22 4.90 18.71 -34.60
C LEU A 22 3.59 18.21 -35.19
N VAL A 23 3.45 18.21 -36.49
CA VAL A 23 2.27 17.66 -37.20
C VAL A 23 2.24 16.14 -37.07
N GLY A 24 3.40 15.45 -37.12
CA GLY A 24 3.51 14.02 -36.92
C GLY A 24 3.13 13.60 -35.48
N LEU A 25 3.65 14.32 -34.47
CA LEU A 25 3.30 14.07 -33.06
C LEU A 25 1.82 14.35 -32.77
N ALA A 26 1.27 15.43 -33.31
CA ALA A 26 -0.16 15.73 -33.18
C ALA A 26 -1.02 14.66 -33.88
N GLY A 27 -0.59 14.18 -35.04
CA GLY A 27 -1.28 13.15 -35.81
C GLY A 27 -1.29 11.80 -35.11
N SER A 28 -0.15 11.38 -34.52
CA SER A 28 -0.06 10.13 -33.76
C SER A 28 -0.92 10.18 -32.50
N SER A 29 -0.93 11.31 -31.78
CA SER A 29 -1.79 11.51 -30.61
C SER A 29 -3.27 11.45 -30.97
N PHE A 30 -3.66 12.06 -32.10
CA PHE A 30 -5.03 12.03 -32.60
C PHE A 30 -5.44 10.61 -33.00
N LEU A 31 -4.58 9.87 -33.69
CA LEU A 31 -4.83 8.49 -34.07
C LEU A 31 -5.03 7.60 -32.84
N ASN A 32 -4.20 7.75 -31.80
CA ASN A 32 -4.35 7.00 -30.55
C ASN A 32 -5.69 7.30 -29.86
N VAL A 33 -6.09 8.57 -29.77
CA VAL A 33 -7.40 8.96 -29.23
C VAL A 33 -8.53 8.35 -30.05
N TYR A 34 -8.44 8.40 -31.37
CA TYR A 34 -9.43 7.80 -32.27
C TYR A 34 -9.55 6.30 -32.05
N LEU A 35 -8.43 5.58 -31.99
CA LEU A 35 -8.42 4.13 -31.74
C LEU A 35 -8.96 3.78 -30.35
N ASN A 36 -8.68 4.59 -29.32
CA ASN A 36 -9.25 4.41 -27.97
C ASN A 36 -10.79 4.58 -28.00
N ILE A 37 -11.30 5.55 -28.76
CA ILE A 37 -12.75 5.71 -28.92
C ILE A 37 -13.37 4.52 -29.65
N VAL A 38 -12.69 3.99 -30.66
CA VAL A 38 -13.18 2.82 -31.41
C VAL A 38 -13.16 1.56 -30.53
N GLU A 39 -12.12 1.38 -29.72
CA GLU A 39 -11.94 0.19 -28.87
C GLU A 39 -12.85 0.22 -27.63
N PHE A 40 -12.95 1.36 -26.95
CA PHE A 40 -13.61 1.47 -25.65
C PHE A 40 -14.89 2.32 -25.65
N GLY A 41 -15.20 2.98 -26.75
CA GLY A 41 -16.42 3.77 -26.91
C GLY A 41 -16.54 4.90 -25.87
N ASP A 42 -17.74 5.03 -25.33
CA ASP A 42 -18.09 6.05 -24.33
C ASP A 42 -17.30 5.87 -23.02
N LEU A 43 -16.94 4.66 -22.66
CA LEU A 43 -16.19 4.35 -21.42
C LEU A 43 -14.86 5.13 -21.38
N PHE A 44 -14.16 5.26 -22.51
CA PHE A 44 -12.94 6.06 -22.62
C PHE A 44 -13.21 7.57 -22.56
N ILE A 45 -14.31 8.05 -23.14
CA ILE A 45 -14.58 9.51 -23.26
C ILE A 45 -15.16 10.04 -21.94
N ARG A 46 -15.92 9.26 -21.22
CA ARG A 46 -16.71 9.68 -20.05
C ARG A 46 -15.90 10.42 -18.97
N PRO A 47 -14.67 10.02 -18.61
CA PRO A 47 -13.83 10.75 -17.66
C PRO A 47 -13.52 12.19 -18.09
N PHE A 48 -13.51 12.45 -19.40
CA PHE A 48 -13.12 13.74 -19.99
C PHE A 48 -14.28 14.70 -20.23
N TYR A 49 -15.54 14.28 -20.08
CA TYR A 49 -16.72 15.13 -20.36
C TYR A 49 -16.67 16.45 -19.60
N PHE A 50 -16.40 16.41 -18.29
CA PHE A 50 -16.29 17.64 -17.51
C PHE A 50 -15.14 18.51 -17.98
N SER A 51 -14.00 17.91 -18.26
CA SER A 51 -12.79 18.59 -18.72
C SER A 51 -13.04 19.29 -20.05
N ILE A 52 -13.70 18.63 -20.98
CA ILE A 52 -14.04 19.20 -22.30
C ILE A 52 -15.00 20.38 -22.14
N VAL A 53 -16.10 20.21 -21.39
CA VAL A 53 -17.09 21.24 -21.17
C VAL A 53 -16.51 22.41 -20.39
N GLY A 54 -15.82 22.15 -19.27
CA GLY A 54 -15.16 23.19 -18.48
C GLY A 54 -14.10 23.94 -19.26
N GLY A 55 -13.33 23.21 -20.09
CA GLY A 55 -12.37 23.78 -21.02
C GLY A 55 -12.98 24.70 -22.04
N LEU A 56 -14.06 24.30 -22.65
CA LEU A 56 -14.80 25.16 -23.62
C LEU A 56 -15.36 26.42 -22.95
N VAL A 57 -15.96 26.26 -21.75
CA VAL A 57 -16.51 27.39 -20.98
C VAL A 57 -15.41 28.40 -20.61
N LEU A 58 -14.30 27.93 -20.06
CA LEU A 58 -13.17 28.78 -19.67
C LEU A 58 -12.51 29.43 -20.89
N SER A 59 -12.38 28.70 -22.00
CA SER A 59 -11.89 29.26 -23.25
C SER A 59 -12.80 30.38 -23.77
N PHE A 60 -14.12 30.18 -23.68
CA PHE A 60 -15.11 31.20 -24.08
C PHE A 60 -15.02 32.44 -23.19
N ILE A 61 -14.98 32.28 -21.85
CA ILE A 61 -14.81 33.38 -20.89
C ILE A 61 -13.50 34.14 -21.16
N ALA A 62 -12.42 33.44 -21.41
CA ALA A 62 -11.13 34.03 -21.73
C ALA A 62 -11.11 34.77 -23.03
N LEU A 63 -11.83 34.29 -24.05
CA LEU A 63 -11.97 34.96 -25.34
C LEU A 63 -12.82 36.21 -25.23
N PHE A 64 -13.88 36.23 -24.44
CA PHE A 64 -14.79 37.38 -24.29
C PHE A 64 -14.16 38.56 -23.53
N ARG A 65 -13.29 38.30 -22.54
CA ARG A 65 -12.65 39.36 -21.74
C ARG A 65 -11.46 40.04 -22.39
N LEU A 66 -11.10 39.64 -23.59
CA LEU A 66 -9.90 40.09 -24.24
C LEU A 66 -10.29 40.86 -25.46
N ASP A 67 -10.02 42.16 -25.45
CA ASP A 67 -10.29 43.05 -26.57
C ASP A 67 -9.73 42.51 -27.91
N PHE A 68 -10.63 41.95 -28.70
CA PHE A 68 -10.32 41.18 -29.92
C PHE A 68 -9.61 42.04 -30.98
N ARG A 69 -9.81 43.38 -30.96
CA ARG A 69 -9.28 44.30 -31.96
C ARG A 69 -7.79 44.57 -31.77
N SER A 70 -7.35 44.78 -30.55
CA SER A 70 -5.94 45.04 -30.23
C SER A 70 -5.05 43.81 -30.41
N ARG A 71 -5.60 42.62 -30.23
CA ARG A 71 -4.87 41.32 -30.32
C ARG A 71 -4.65 40.87 -31.74
N LYS A 72 -5.67 40.97 -32.57
CA LYS A 72 -5.52 40.66 -34.01
C LYS A 72 -4.38 41.48 -34.60
N SER A 73 -4.31 42.75 -34.23
CA SER A 73 -3.23 43.65 -34.64
C SER A 73 -1.87 43.26 -34.08
N ALA A 74 -1.78 42.88 -32.77
CA ALA A 74 -0.53 42.48 -32.12
C ALA A 74 -0.01 41.12 -32.62
N THR A 75 -0.89 40.16 -32.84
CA THR A 75 -0.52 38.84 -33.37
C THR A 75 -0.07 38.91 -34.81
N ILE A 76 -0.77 39.69 -35.64
CA ILE A 76 -0.38 39.92 -37.04
C ILE A 76 0.95 40.68 -37.09
N TRP A 77 1.17 41.64 -36.19
CA TRP A 77 2.43 42.38 -36.12
C TRP A 77 3.58 41.47 -35.67
N ALA A 78 3.40 40.61 -34.64
CA ALA A 78 4.39 39.64 -34.20
C ALA A 78 4.76 38.64 -35.31
N LEU A 79 3.75 38.12 -36.05
CA LEU A 79 3.99 37.24 -37.19
C LEU A 79 4.72 37.95 -38.31
N ARG A 80 4.35 39.21 -38.63
CA ARG A 80 5.05 40.05 -39.61
C ARG A 80 6.49 40.34 -39.17
N SER A 81 6.73 40.65 -37.91
CA SER A 81 8.07 40.89 -37.36
C SER A 81 8.94 39.64 -37.42
N LEU A 82 8.37 38.45 -37.11
CA LEU A 82 9.03 37.17 -37.26
C LEU A 82 9.39 36.86 -38.73
N LEU A 83 8.46 37.09 -39.65
CA LEU A 83 8.68 36.95 -41.10
C LEU A 83 9.74 37.91 -41.64
N ILE A 84 9.82 39.15 -41.11
CA ILE A 84 10.85 40.13 -41.48
C ILE A 84 12.20 39.72 -40.91
N MET A 85 12.25 39.22 -39.66
CA MET A 85 13.47 38.62 -39.07
C MET A 85 13.96 37.44 -39.90
N LEU A 86 13.08 36.52 -40.29
CA LEU A 86 13.41 35.39 -41.16
C LEU A 86 13.90 35.83 -42.55
N ARG A 87 13.47 36.99 -43.04
CA ARG A 87 13.93 37.58 -44.30
C ARG A 87 15.26 38.35 -44.22
N GLY A 88 15.88 38.41 -43.02
CA GLY A 88 17.22 39.00 -42.85
C GLY A 88 17.28 40.52 -42.76
N GLY A 89 16.18 41.15 -42.46
CA GLY A 89 16.12 42.60 -42.23
C GLY A 89 16.06 42.92 -40.74
N PHE A 90 17.19 42.98 -40.05
CA PHE A 90 17.27 43.53 -38.70
C PHE A 90 17.51 45.01 -38.76
N SER A 91 16.48 45.84 -38.52
CA SER A 91 16.62 47.29 -38.29
C SER A 91 16.07 47.61 -36.91
N THR A 92 16.90 48.18 -36.05
CA THR A 92 16.52 48.65 -34.73
C THR A 92 15.41 49.73 -34.73
N ARG A 93 15.14 50.37 -35.85
CA ARG A 93 14.03 51.33 -36.05
C ARG A 93 12.66 50.68 -36.16
N MET A 94 12.59 49.34 -36.30
CA MET A 94 11.31 48.61 -36.39
C MET A 94 10.82 48.06 -35.05
N LEU A 95 11.58 48.17 -33.97
CA LEU A 95 11.13 47.82 -32.65
C LEU A 95 10.25 48.92 -32.06
N ASP A 96 8.97 48.90 -32.41
CA ASP A 96 7.94 49.64 -31.69
C ASP A 96 7.74 48.94 -30.34
N PHE A 97 8.41 49.47 -29.32
CA PHE A 97 8.41 48.89 -27.97
C PHE A 97 7.01 48.80 -27.33
N GLU A 98 6.07 49.72 -27.71
CA GLU A 98 4.69 49.62 -27.23
C GLU A 98 3.96 48.41 -27.86
N ARG A 99 4.16 48.17 -29.15
CA ARG A 99 3.60 47.00 -29.81
C ARG A 99 4.24 45.70 -29.35
N LEU A 100 5.55 45.70 -29.11
CA LEU A 100 6.25 44.55 -28.50
C LEU A 100 5.69 44.27 -27.12
N ARG A 101 5.49 45.32 -26.30
CA ARG A 101 4.87 45.20 -24.97
C ARG A 101 3.48 44.57 -25.01
N LEU A 102 2.63 45.07 -25.93
CA LEU A 102 1.29 44.52 -26.12
C LEU A 102 1.31 43.08 -26.64
N SER A 103 2.24 42.71 -27.51
CA SER A 103 2.43 41.35 -28.01
C SER A 103 2.88 40.41 -26.93
N VAL A 104 3.87 40.81 -26.12
CA VAL A 104 4.37 39.99 -25.01
C VAL A 104 3.29 39.80 -23.92
N GLN A 105 2.54 40.87 -23.61
CA GLN A 105 1.44 40.79 -22.64
C GLN A 105 0.32 39.87 -23.11
N THR A 106 -0.08 39.99 -24.40
CA THR A 106 -1.13 39.17 -24.99
C THR A 106 -0.69 37.72 -25.16
N PHE A 107 0.57 37.48 -25.53
CA PHE A 107 1.14 36.14 -25.60
C PHE A 107 1.21 35.47 -24.23
N THR A 108 1.71 36.19 -23.21
CA THR A 108 1.80 35.68 -21.83
C THR A 108 0.42 35.38 -21.25
N ALA A 109 -0.55 36.27 -21.42
CA ALA A 109 -1.93 36.06 -21.01
C ALA A 109 -2.57 34.85 -21.70
N TRP A 110 -2.29 34.66 -22.99
CA TRP A 110 -2.80 33.53 -23.76
C TRP A 110 -2.17 32.22 -23.36
N GLN A 111 -0.86 32.16 -23.13
CA GLN A 111 -0.17 30.95 -22.67
C GLN A 111 -0.59 30.60 -21.25
N LEU A 112 -0.75 31.55 -20.36
CA LEU A 112 -1.25 31.35 -19.00
C LEU A 112 -2.71 30.89 -18.98
N THR A 113 -3.55 31.41 -19.89
CA THR A 113 -4.92 30.90 -20.02
C THR A 113 -4.93 29.45 -20.50
N LYS A 114 -4.05 29.09 -21.44
CA LYS A 114 -3.89 27.69 -21.86
C LYS A 114 -3.35 26.79 -20.73
N LEU A 115 -2.39 27.28 -19.96
CA LEU A 115 -1.86 26.56 -18.81
C LEU A 115 -2.93 26.36 -17.74
N LEU A 116 -3.71 27.40 -17.43
CA LEU A 116 -4.88 27.34 -16.56
C LEU A 116 -5.91 26.33 -17.06
N LEU A 117 -6.20 26.40 -18.34
CA LEU A 117 -7.14 25.50 -19.00
C LEU A 117 -6.62 24.06 -18.94
N GLY A 118 -5.40 23.82 -19.39
CA GLY A 118 -4.81 22.49 -19.41
C GLY A 118 -4.72 21.86 -18.04
N THR A 119 -4.30 22.61 -17.02
CA THR A 119 -4.22 22.11 -15.65
C THR A 119 -5.60 21.92 -14.99
N PHE A 120 -6.60 22.71 -15.32
CA PHE A 120 -7.98 22.48 -14.90
C PHE A 120 -8.54 21.21 -15.54
N LEU A 121 -8.22 20.97 -16.80
CA LEU A 121 -8.65 19.79 -17.56
C LEU A 121 -8.11 18.48 -16.94
N PHE A 122 -6.87 18.48 -16.45
CA PHE A 122 -6.22 17.25 -15.96
C PHE A 122 -6.29 17.04 -14.45
N SER A 123 -6.75 18.00 -13.64
CA SER A 123 -6.55 17.97 -12.20
C SER A 123 -7.74 17.56 -11.34
N ASN A 124 -8.93 17.25 -11.89
CA ASN A 124 -10.13 17.01 -11.09
C ASN A 124 -11.09 15.98 -11.69
N SER A 125 -10.64 14.75 -11.87
CA SER A 125 -11.50 13.65 -12.31
C SER A 125 -12.69 13.38 -11.39
N VAL A 126 -12.52 13.54 -10.08
CA VAL A 126 -13.61 13.36 -9.11
C VAL A 126 -14.63 14.49 -9.17
N PHE A 127 -14.19 15.73 -9.41
CA PHE A 127 -15.12 16.84 -9.66
C PHE A 127 -15.89 16.60 -10.97
N GLY A 128 -15.24 16.03 -11.97
CA GLY A 128 -15.87 15.59 -13.22
C GLY A 128 -16.95 14.54 -12.97
N MET A 129 -16.69 13.55 -12.14
CA MET A 129 -17.68 12.56 -11.72
C MET A 129 -18.85 13.19 -10.98
N SER A 130 -18.59 14.12 -10.06
CA SER A 130 -19.65 14.84 -9.33
C SER A 130 -20.53 15.65 -10.27
N PHE A 131 -19.94 16.30 -11.29
CA PHE A 131 -20.65 17.06 -12.31
C PHE A 131 -21.52 16.16 -13.18
N LEU A 132 -20.99 15.00 -13.60
CA LEU A 132 -21.76 14.01 -14.37
C LEU A 132 -22.91 13.42 -13.55
N ALA A 133 -22.69 13.15 -12.26
CA ALA A 133 -23.72 12.69 -11.36
C ALA A 133 -24.83 13.75 -11.18
N TRP A 134 -24.45 15.02 -11.06
CA TRP A 134 -25.39 16.12 -10.99
C TRP A 134 -26.21 16.26 -12.28
N LEU A 135 -25.59 16.13 -13.44
CA LEU A 135 -26.31 16.12 -14.73
C LEU A 135 -27.34 14.97 -14.82
N ASN A 136 -27.06 13.84 -14.16
CA ASN A 136 -27.95 12.70 -14.06
C ASN A 136 -28.95 12.78 -12.86
N GLY A 137 -29.15 13.97 -12.29
CA GLY A 137 -30.13 14.22 -11.23
C GLY A 137 -29.66 13.98 -9.81
N TRP A 138 -28.35 13.77 -9.61
CA TRP A 138 -27.77 13.59 -8.26
C TRP A 138 -27.46 14.94 -7.60
N GLU A 139 -27.93 15.14 -6.35
CA GLU A 139 -27.67 16.35 -5.59
C GLU A 139 -26.31 16.30 -4.90
N THR A 140 -25.44 17.27 -5.19
CA THR A 140 -24.06 17.32 -4.68
C THR A 140 -23.89 18.10 -3.39
N GLY A 141 -24.95 18.65 -2.81
CA GLY A 141 -24.85 19.51 -1.61
C GLY A 141 -24.10 20.84 -1.84
N MET A 142 -23.98 21.28 -3.06
CA MET A 142 -23.24 22.51 -3.44
C MET A 142 -23.73 23.79 -2.74
N GLY A 143 -24.95 23.81 -2.21
CA GLY A 143 -25.49 24.93 -1.43
C GLY A 143 -24.75 25.20 -0.11
N GLU A 144 -23.95 24.25 0.37
CA GLU A 144 -23.22 24.38 1.64
C GLU A 144 -21.73 24.77 1.48
N ILE A 145 -21.32 25.16 0.27
CA ILE A 145 -19.92 25.56 -0.02
C ILE A 145 -19.42 26.64 0.96
N TYR A 146 -20.27 27.55 1.41
CA TYR A 146 -19.87 28.61 2.35
C TYR A 146 -19.32 28.05 3.65
N ARG A 147 -19.75 26.88 4.12
CA ARG A 147 -19.27 26.26 5.35
C ARG A 147 -17.79 25.94 5.29
N ILE A 148 -17.27 25.59 4.11
CA ILE A 148 -15.84 25.28 3.93
C ILE A 148 -14.97 26.50 4.22
N PHE A 149 -15.42 27.69 3.79
CA PHE A 149 -14.69 28.94 4.03
C PHE A 149 -14.78 29.41 5.50
N LEU A 150 -15.74 28.90 6.27
CA LEU A 150 -15.85 29.18 7.69
C LEU A 150 -14.99 28.22 8.54
N LEU A 151 -14.62 27.04 8.03
CA LEU A 151 -13.87 26.03 8.78
C LEU A 151 -12.62 26.57 9.49
N PRO A 152 -11.75 27.41 8.85
CA PRO A 152 -10.58 27.95 9.53
C PRO A 152 -10.90 28.82 10.75
N PHE A 153 -12.10 29.36 10.84
CA PHE A 153 -12.54 30.30 11.89
C PHE A 153 -13.54 29.70 12.87
N THR A 154 -13.99 28.45 12.67
CA THR A 154 -14.86 27.78 13.62
C THR A 154 -14.10 27.49 14.92
N SER A 155 -14.75 27.68 16.05
CA SER A 155 -14.25 27.26 17.35
C SER A 155 -14.74 25.84 17.63
N PHE A 156 -13.85 25.00 18.15
CA PHE A 156 -14.20 23.64 18.53
C PHE A 156 -14.31 23.57 20.04
N LYS A 157 -15.41 23.03 20.53
CA LYS A 157 -15.55 22.67 21.94
C LYS A 157 -15.46 21.15 22.07
N PRO A 158 -14.79 20.64 23.08
CA PRO A 158 -14.79 19.20 23.34
C PRO A 158 -16.22 18.66 23.48
N GLY A 159 -16.55 17.60 22.74
CA GLY A 159 -17.87 16.97 22.78
C GLY A 159 -18.94 17.57 21.84
N GLU A 160 -18.65 18.64 21.10
CA GLU A 160 -19.55 19.14 20.06
C GLU A 160 -19.11 18.60 18.68
N THR A 161 -20.02 17.94 17.96
CA THR A 161 -19.84 17.54 16.54
C THR A 161 -19.97 18.79 15.65
N THR A 162 -18.93 19.63 15.65
CA THR A 162 -18.94 20.89 14.92
C THR A 162 -17.74 21.02 13.99
N GLY A 163 -17.87 21.85 12.98
CA GLY A 163 -16.77 22.13 12.07
C GLY A 163 -16.56 21.05 10.99
N ALA A 164 -15.36 20.48 10.91
CA ALA A 164 -14.99 19.55 9.83
C ALA A 164 -15.84 18.29 9.81
N GLU A 165 -16.13 17.70 10.97
CA GLU A 165 -16.94 16.48 11.08
C GLU A 165 -18.35 16.69 10.54
N ALA A 166 -19.03 17.77 10.92
CA ALA A 166 -20.38 18.07 10.42
C ALA A 166 -20.39 18.27 8.90
N VAL A 167 -19.35 18.92 8.34
CA VAL A 167 -19.24 19.11 6.89
C VAL A 167 -18.92 17.80 6.19
N ILE A 168 -18.05 16.97 6.77
CA ILE A 168 -17.69 15.65 6.22
C ILE A 168 -18.93 14.74 6.20
N GLN A 169 -19.72 14.70 7.28
CA GLN A 169 -20.91 13.86 7.36
C GLN A 169 -22.03 14.32 6.42
N SER A 170 -22.22 15.64 6.31
CA SER A 170 -23.28 16.19 5.46
C SER A 170 -22.92 16.20 3.96
N SER A 171 -21.68 16.46 3.63
CA SER A 171 -21.24 16.62 2.24
C SER A 171 -19.73 16.30 2.07
N PRO A 172 -19.36 15.01 2.07
CA PRO A 172 -17.97 14.59 1.95
C PRO A 172 -17.22 15.19 0.75
N ALA A 173 -17.91 15.28 -0.38
CA ALA A 173 -17.34 15.85 -1.60
C ALA A 173 -16.92 17.32 -1.44
N LEU A 174 -17.64 18.10 -0.65
CA LEU A 174 -17.36 19.53 -0.51
C LEU A 174 -16.00 19.77 0.14
N ILE A 175 -15.71 19.06 1.24
CA ILE A 175 -14.45 19.29 1.98
C ILE A 175 -13.22 18.76 1.24
N LEU A 176 -13.40 17.76 0.38
CA LEU A 176 -12.32 17.06 -0.31
C LEU A 176 -12.05 17.62 -1.71
N LEU A 177 -13.08 18.15 -2.37
CA LEU A 177 -12.97 18.60 -3.76
C LEU A 177 -12.88 20.11 -3.89
N ILE A 178 -13.66 20.84 -3.08
CA ILE A 178 -13.76 22.30 -3.22
C ILE A 178 -12.51 23.04 -2.76
N PRO A 179 -11.91 22.78 -1.58
CA PRO A 179 -10.70 23.46 -1.17
C PRO A 179 -9.52 23.29 -2.15
N PRO A 180 -9.18 22.09 -2.62
CA PRO A 180 -8.16 21.92 -3.65
C PRO A 180 -8.49 22.68 -4.95
N LEU A 181 -9.75 22.64 -5.38
CA LEU A 181 -10.20 23.34 -6.59
C LEU A 181 -10.05 24.86 -6.44
N PHE A 182 -10.56 25.44 -5.35
CA PHE A 182 -10.44 26.88 -5.09
C PHE A 182 -9.00 27.31 -4.91
N ASN A 183 -8.17 26.54 -4.21
CA ASN A 183 -6.76 26.80 -4.09
C ASN A 183 -6.07 26.78 -5.47
N ALA A 184 -6.35 25.78 -6.27
CA ALA A 184 -5.79 25.67 -7.63
C ALA A 184 -6.18 26.84 -8.53
N ILE A 185 -7.45 27.26 -8.49
CA ILE A 185 -7.94 28.43 -9.25
C ILE A 185 -7.32 29.71 -8.68
N GLY A 186 -7.33 29.90 -7.36
CA GLY A 186 -6.79 31.09 -6.70
C GLY A 186 -5.30 31.29 -6.97
N VAL A 187 -4.49 30.25 -6.80
CA VAL A 187 -3.05 30.26 -7.11
C VAL A 187 -2.81 30.64 -8.57
N ARG A 188 -3.57 30.07 -9.49
CA ARG A 188 -3.42 30.36 -10.92
C ARG A 188 -3.83 31.79 -11.28
N LEU A 189 -4.90 32.30 -10.67
CA LEU A 189 -5.30 33.71 -10.83
C LEU A 189 -4.25 34.66 -10.27
N LEU A 190 -3.70 34.36 -9.08
CA LEU A 190 -2.64 35.15 -8.49
C LEU A 190 -1.36 35.12 -9.33
N LEU A 191 -0.98 33.96 -9.85
CA LEU A 191 0.14 33.81 -10.79
C LEU A 191 -0.11 34.61 -12.08
N LEU A 192 -1.32 34.54 -12.64
CA LEU A 192 -1.68 35.30 -13.85
C LEU A 192 -1.52 36.82 -13.63
N VAL A 193 -2.09 37.30 -12.50
CA VAL A 193 -1.98 38.72 -12.15
C VAL A 193 -0.54 39.10 -11.84
N GLY A 194 0.19 38.28 -11.11
CA GLY A 194 1.60 38.48 -10.75
C GLY A 194 2.51 38.53 -11.96
N LEU A 195 2.47 37.50 -12.82
CA LEU A 195 3.28 37.44 -14.04
C LEU A 195 2.94 38.55 -15.02
N THR A 196 1.65 38.88 -15.17
CA THR A 196 1.25 40.01 -16.04
C THR A 196 1.83 41.33 -15.53
N ASN A 197 1.85 41.55 -14.21
CA ASN A 197 2.45 42.73 -13.62
C ASN A 197 3.98 42.73 -13.69
N ILE A 198 4.64 41.59 -13.47
CA ILE A 198 6.10 41.43 -13.64
C ILE A 198 6.51 41.73 -15.07
N VAL A 199 5.79 41.20 -16.08
CA VAL A 199 6.06 41.47 -17.47
C VAL A 199 5.87 42.98 -17.78
N LYS A 200 4.84 43.63 -17.23
CA LYS A 200 4.64 45.08 -17.34
C LYS A 200 5.79 45.89 -16.74
N VAL A 201 6.29 45.47 -15.59
CA VAL A 201 7.42 46.14 -14.90
C VAL A 201 8.67 45.95 -15.71
N PHE A 202 8.98 44.73 -16.13
CA PHE A 202 10.17 44.43 -16.91
C PHE A 202 10.20 45.16 -18.25
N THR A 203 9.08 45.19 -18.99
CA THR A 203 8.98 45.94 -20.24
C THR A 203 9.16 47.45 -20.04
N LYS A 204 8.56 48.04 -18.97
CA LYS A 204 8.75 49.46 -18.63
C LYS A 204 10.20 49.74 -18.19
N ALA A 205 10.84 48.87 -17.45
CA ALA A 205 12.23 49.01 -17.03
C ALA A 205 13.18 48.94 -18.23
N LEU A 206 12.95 48.05 -19.19
CA LEU A 206 13.72 48.00 -20.44
C LEU A 206 13.54 49.24 -21.30
N ILE A 207 12.33 49.77 -21.40
CA ILE A 207 12.05 51.01 -22.11
C ILE A 207 12.79 52.19 -21.45
N SER A 208 12.65 52.32 -20.11
CA SER A 208 13.33 53.35 -19.34
C SER A 208 14.84 53.27 -19.47
N PHE A 209 15.44 52.09 -19.44
CA PHE A 209 16.85 51.90 -19.67
C PHE A 209 17.29 52.27 -21.08
N GLY A 210 16.49 51.95 -22.09
CA GLY A 210 16.79 52.36 -23.47
C GLY A 210 16.70 53.85 -23.72
N GLU A 211 15.81 54.56 -22.98
CA GLU A 211 15.60 56.03 -23.13
C GLU A 211 16.54 56.86 -22.24
N THR A 212 16.76 56.45 -21.01
CA THR A 212 17.46 57.27 -20.00
C THR A 212 18.75 56.66 -19.44
N GLY A 213 19.10 55.43 -19.82
CA GLY A 213 20.21 54.67 -19.26
C GLY A 213 19.99 54.23 -17.79
N MET A 214 18.82 54.50 -17.21
CA MET A 214 18.49 54.16 -15.85
C MET A 214 17.23 53.29 -15.78
N ILE A 215 17.24 52.31 -14.85
CA ILE A 215 16.06 51.51 -14.59
C ILE A 215 15.17 52.21 -13.56
N THR A 216 13.98 52.67 -13.97
CA THR A 216 13.00 53.30 -13.09
C THR A 216 11.82 52.36 -12.83
N ILE A 217 11.66 51.92 -11.59
CA ILE A 217 10.51 51.12 -11.15
C ILE A 217 9.63 52.00 -10.24
N LYS A 218 8.33 52.08 -10.55
CA LYS A 218 7.40 52.85 -9.70
C LYS A 218 7.19 52.14 -8.36
N ALA A 219 7.24 52.88 -7.27
CA ALA A 219 7.02 52.35 -5.92
C ALA A 219 5.65 51.64 -5.77
N SER A 220 4.59 52.17 -6.41
CA SER A 220 3.26 51.56 -6.47
C SER A 220 3.28 50.12 -7.00
N THR A 221 4.16 49.84 -7.95
CA THR A 221 4.24 48.50 -8.55
C THR A 221 4.86 47.49 -7.61
N ILE A 222 5.93 47.89 -6.86
CA ILE A 222 6.54 47.06 -5.85
C ILE A 222 5.52 46.74 -4.73
N GLN A 223 4.74 47.73 -4.31
CA GLN A 223 3.70 47.58 -3.29
C GLN A 223 2.59 46.61 -3.73
N PHE A 224 2.13 46.70 -4.99
CA PHE A 224 1.13 45.77 -5.52
C PHE A 224 1.68 44.34 -5.65
N LEU A 225 2.95 44.14 -6.02
CA LEU A 225 3.58 42.83 -6.02
C LEU A 225 3.74 42.27 -4.64
N ALA A 226 4.14 43.11 -3.65
CA ALA A 226 4.24 42.68 -2.25
C ALA A 226 2.86 42.36 -1.66
N ALA A 227 1.82 43.17 -1.95
CA ALA A 227 0.44 42.90 -1.57
C ALA A 227 -0.04 41.57 -2.14
N LEU A 228 0.24 41.31 -3.40
CA LEU A 228 -0.11 40.05 -4.07
C LEU A 228 0.61 38.85 -3.44
N GLY A 229 1.90 38.98 -3.09
CA GLY A 229 2.67 37.95 -2.38
C GLY A 229 2.08 37.61 -1.01
N LEU A 230 1.71 38.64 -0.23
CA LEU A 230 1.06 38.43 1.08
C LEU A 230 -0.35 37.84 0.93
N ALA A 231 -1.14 38.29 -0.04
CA ALA A 231 -2.44 37.71 -0.33
C ALA A 231 -2.32 36.24 -0.70
N TRP A 232 -1.30 35.89 -1.50
CA TRP A 232 -1.02 34.48 -1.81
C TRP A 232 -0.66 33.67 -0.57
N THR A 233 0.25 34.18 0.26
CA THR A 233 0.61 33.50 1.50
C THR A 233 -0.61 33.28 2.39
N GLY A 234 -1.43 34.31 2.61
CA GLY A 234 -2.67 34.19 3.38
C GLY A 234 -3.66 33.18 2.79
N PHE A 235 -3.78 33.17 1.46
CA PHE A 235 -4.65 32.25 0.76
C PHE A 235 -4.16 30.79 0.86
N ASN A 236 -2.85 30.54 0.80
CA ASN A 236 -2.30 29.20 1.00
C ASN A 236 -2.46 28.72 2.45
N LEU A 237 -2.25 29.61 3.43
CA LEU A 237 -2.48 29.29 4.84
C LEU A 237 -3.96 28.97 5.12
N PHE A 238 -4.89 29.57 4.39
CA PHE A 238 -6.32 29.30 4.51
C PHE A 238 -6.68 27.84 4.21
N PHE A 239 -5.93 27.19 3.31
CA PHE A 239 -6.08 25.78 2.93
C PHE A 239 -4.94 24.91 3.51
N SER A 240 -4.44 25.25 4.68
CA SER A 240 -3.44 24.45 5.38
C SER A 240 -4.03 23.14 5.90
N THR A 241 -3.23 22.09 5.89
CA THR A 241 -3.60 20.77 6.45
C THR A 241 -3.75 20.79 7.96
N TYR A 242 -3.17 21.77 8.64
CA TYR A 242 -3.30 21.99 10.07
C TYR A 242 -3.60 23.44 10.36
N ILE A 243 -4.78 23.72 10.93
CA ILE A 243 -5.24 25.05 11.26
C ILE A 243 -5.42 25.14 12.78
N ASP A 244 -4.49 25.82 13.43
CA ASP A 244 -4.55 26.18 14.84
C ASP A 244 -4.82 27.67 15.02
N TYR A 245 -4.76 28.13 16.26
CA TYR A 245 -4.95 29.55 16.58
C TYR A 245 -3.89 30.43 15.90
N ASN A 246 -2.62 30.01 15.90
CA ASN A 246 -1.53 30.78 15.28
C ASN A 246 -1.73 30.92 13.78
N THR A 247 -2.13 29.87 13.11
CA THR A 247 -2.43 29.88 11.67
C THR A 247 -3.56 30.86 11.35
N ARG A 248 -4.61 30.93 12.18
CA ARG A 248 -5.71 31.90 12.03
C ARG A 248 -5.21 33.34 12.14
N VAL A 249 -4.38 33.63 13.14
CA VAL A 249 -3.78 34.97 13.33
C VAL A 249 -2.91 35.33 12.12
N LEU A 250 -2.09 34.41 11.62
CA LEU A 250 -1.26 34.63 10.44
C LEU A 250 -2.09 34.88 9.16
N ILE A 251 -3.18 34.15 8.96
CA ILE A 251 -4.11 34.38 7.82
C ILE A 251 -4.63 35.84 7.89
N ILE A 252 -5.15 36.25 9.04
CA ILE A 252 -5.69 37.61 9.22
C ILE A 252 -4.60 38.66 9.00
N ALA A 253 -3.40 38.46 9.56
CA ALA A 253 -2.28 39.37 9.42
C ALA A 253 -1.83 39.51 7.94
N CYS A 254 -1.73 38.42 7.21
CA CYS A 254 -1.40 38.43 5.79
C CYS A 254 -2.39 39.23 4.95
N PHE A 255 -3.70 39.03 5.17
CA PHE A 255 -4.73 39.76 4.43
C PHE A 255 -4.78 41.24 4.82
N LEU A 256 -4.61 41.59 6.13
CA LEU A 256 -4.53 42.98 6.58
C LEU A 256 -3.32 43.70 5.98
N ALA A 257 -2.12 43.09 6.06
CA ALA A 257 -0.91 43.66 5.47
C ALA A 257 -1.01 43.80 3.95
N SER A 258 -1.59 42.80 3.26
CA SER A 258 -1.89 42.87 1.83
C SER A 258 -2.84 44.05 1.52
N GLY A 259 -3.90 44.21 2.28
CA GLY A 259 -4.86 45.31 2.12
C GLY A 259 -4.21 46.67 2.32
N VAL A 260 -3.38 46.85 3.35
CA VAL A 260 -2.60 48.06 3.57
C VAL A 260 -1.71 48.40 2.37
N LEU A 261 -0.92 47.44 1.89
CA LEU A 261 -0.02 47.63 0.75
C LEU A 261 -0.79 47.93 -0.54
N ALA A 262 -1.88 47.25 -0.79
CA ALA A 262 -2.72 47.48 -1.96
C ALA A 262 -3.36 48.85 -1.93
N PHE A 263 -3.87 49.28 -0.76
CA PHE A 263 -4.47 50.60 -0.57
C PHE A 263 -3.45 51.72 -0.83
N TYR A 264 -2.27 51.64 -0.20
CA TYR A 264 -1.21 52.63 -0.43
C TYR A 264 -0.64 52.57 -1.84
N GLY A 265 -0.53 51.38 -2.44
CA GLY A 265 -0.18 51.22 -3.84
C GLY A 265 -1.17 51.95 -4.77
N TYR A 266 -2.46 51.89 -4.48
CA TYR A 266 -3.51 52.61 -5.19
C TYR A 266 -3.41 54.14 -5.00
N LEU A 267 -3.15 54.62 -3.79
CA LEU A 267 -2.93 56.04 -3.54
C LEU A 267 -1.73 56.57 -4.32
N ASP A 268 -0.62 55.88 -4.33
CA ASP A 268 0.56 56.24 -5.11
C ASP A 268 0.30 56.21 -6.62
N TYR A 269 -0.48 55.24 -7.07
CA TYR A 269 -0.86 55.15 -8.49
C TYR A 269 -1.77 56.31 -8.93
N SER A 270 -2.74 56.68 -8.06
CA SER A 270 -3.70 57.78 -8.31
C SER A 270 -3.14 59.16 -8.08
N GLY A 271 -1.91 59.30 -7.58
CA GLY A 271 -1.26 60.61 -7.32
C GLY A 271 -1.84 61.38 -6.15
N ARG A 272 -2.67 60.76 -5.29
CA ARG A 272 -3.27 61.42 -4.11
C ARG A 272 -2.28 61.49 -2.97
N ARG A 273 -1.89 62.73 -2.57
CA ARG A 273 -0.84 63.00 -1.59
C ARG A 273 -1.30 63.00 -0.12
N LEU A 274 -2.60 62.97 0.19
CA LEU A 274 -3.17 63.22 1.49
C LEU A 274 -2.75 62.26 2.62
N LEU A 275 -2.29 61.06 2.29
CA LEU A 275 -1.83 60.06 3.23
C LEU A 275 -0.48 59.44 2.80
N ASN A 276 0.28 60.14 1.99
CA ASN A 276 1.48 59.60 1.37
C ASN A 276 2.75 59.74 2.26
N ASN A 277 2.60 59.42 3.55
CA ASN A 277 3.73 59.42 4.49
C ASN A 277 4.31 58.00 4.56
N ILE A 278 5.54 57.82 4.17
CA ILE A 278 6.23 56.52 4.22
C ILE A 278 6.31 55.95 5.66
N TYR A 279 6.43 56.86 6.65
CA TYR A 279 6.47 56.44 8.08
C TYR A 279 5.12 55.87 8.55
N LEU A 280 4.00 56.42 8.09
CA LEU A 280 2.68 55.90 8.43
C LEU A 280 2.47 54.50 7.86
N ARG A 281 2.90 54.26 6.62
CA ARG A 281 2.84 52.90 5.97
C ARG A 281 3.69 51.92 6.72
N ALA A 282 4.98 52.29 6.95
CA ALA A 282 5.91 51.42 7.67
C ALA A 282 5.39 51.16 9.09
N GLY A 283 4.87 52.21 9.78
CA GLY A 283 4.29 52.09 11.10
C GLY A 283 3.12 51.11 11.18
N LEU A 284 2.18 51.20 10.21
CA LEU A 284 1.04 50.24 10.15
C LEU A 284 1.51 48.79 9.91
N LEU A 285 2.45 48.58 9.03
CA LEU A 285 2.98 47.22 8.76
C LEU A 285 3.74 46.70 9.97
N ILE A 286 4.53 47.57 10.64
CA ILE A 286 5.25 47.22 11.87
C ILE A 286 4.25 46.86 12.99
N ILE A 287 3.19 47.65 13.16
CA ILE A 287 2.13 47.37 14.14
C ILE A 287 1.50 46.01 13.87
N ILE A 288 1.14 45.71 12.62
CA ILE A 288 0.58 44.40 12.27
C ILE A 288 1.59 43.28 12.59
N ALA A 289 2.86 43.46 12.22
CA ALA A 289 3.89 42.45 12.47
C ALA A 289 4.16 42.23 13.97
N LEU A 290 4.29 43.33 14.74
CA LEU A 290 4.53 43.25 16.19
C LEU A 290 3.31 42.69 16.94
N SER A 291 2.09 43.13 16.58
CA SER A 291 0.87 42.57 17.17
C SER A 291 0.74 41.07 16.87
N THR A 292 0.99 40.67 15.63
CA THR A 292 1.00 39.23 15.26
C THR A 292 2.04 38.47 16.05
N ALA A 293 3.29 38.94 16.10
CA ALA A 293 4.36 38.31 16.86
C ALA A 293 4.04 38.19 18.35
N SER A 294 3.50 39.28 18.97
CA SER A 294 3.12 39.29 20.38
C SER A 294 2.00 38.29 20.66
N ILE A 295 0.97 38.23 19.81
CA ILE A 295 -0.14 37.28 19.96
C ILE A 295 0.38 35.83 19.82
N VAL A 296 1.23 35.56 18.85
CA VAL A 296 1.81 34.21 18.62
C VAL A 296 2.70 33.80 19.81
N ILE A 297 3.52 34.71 20.35
CA ILE A 297 4.37 34.42 21.53
C ILE A 297 3.52 34.10 22.74
N VAL A 298 2.50 34.91 23.02
CA VAL A 298 1.59 34.71 24.17
C VAL A 298 0.85 33.36 23.99
N GLN A 299 0.34 33.10 22.83
CA GLN A 299 -0.37 31.84 22.56
C GLN A 299 0.54 30.59 22.65
N ASN A 300 1.78 30.70 22.19
CA ASN A 300 2.73 29.60 22.36
C ASN A 300 3.07 29.36 23.83
N THR A 301 3.22 30.43 24.63
CA THR A 301 3.45 30.31 26.07
C THR A 301 2.27 29.63 26.77
N ILE A 302 1.03 29.99 26.41
CA ILE A 302 -0.18 29.34 26.94
C ILE A 302 -0.24 27.86 26.45
N ALA A 303 0.05 27.61 25.17
CA ALA A 303 0.06 26.29 24.62
C ALA A 303 1.11 25.37 25.27
N ASP A 304 2.26 25.88 25.66
CA ASP A 304 3.28 25.12 26.37
C ASP A 304 2.89 24.84 27.85
N ALA A 305 2.23 25.80 28.50
CA ALA A 305 1.79 25.66 29.89
C ALA A 305 0.55 24.78 30.05
N GLN A 306 -0.38 24.86 29.11
CA GLN A 306 -1.67 24.15 29.12
C GLN A 306 -1.86 23.32 27.84
N LYS A 307 -0.85 22.53 27.50
CA LYS A 307 -0.74 21.86 26.21
C LYS A 307 -1.96 21.02 25.85
N ILE A 308 -2.48 20.26 26.79
CA ILE A 308 -3.64 19.37 26.57
C ILE A 308 -4.90 20.19 26.33
N GLU A 309 -5.18 21.16 27.17
CA GLU A 309 -6.37 22.00 27.09
C GLU A 309 -6.37 22.86 25.80
N TYR A 310 -5.20 23.43 25.47
CA TYR A 310 -5.04 24.27 24.28
C TYR A 310 -5.13 23.48 22.96
N ARG A 311 -4.42 22.34 22.87
CA ARG A 311 -4.35 21.53 21.65
C ARG A 311 -5.47 20.50 21.51
N GLY A 312 -6.10 20.12 22.61
CA GLY A 312 -7.11 19.06 22.63
C GLY A 312 -8.20 19.22 21.58
N PRO A 313 -8.85 20.39 21.42
CA PRO A 313 -9.88 20.60 20.42
C PRO A 313 -9.40 20.40 18.97
N TYR A 314 -8.16 20.79 18.66
CA TYR A 314 -7.58 20.63 17.33
C TYR A 314 -7.19 19.17 17.07
N VAL A 315 -6.67 18.50 18.09
CA VAL A 315 -6.33 17.05 18.00
C VAL A 315 -7.60 16.23 17.86
N MET A 316 -8.70 16.58 18.51
CA MET A 316 -9.98 15.91 18.31
C MET A 316 -10.43 15.98 16.84
N GLN A 317 -10.31 17.14 16.21
CA GLN A 317 -10.64 17.30 14.79
C GLN A 317 -9.70 16.49 13.90
N GLU A 318 -8.40 16.48 14.24
CA GLU A 318 -7.40 15.68 13.54
C GLU A 318 -7.75 14.17 13.58
N ILE A 319 -8.07 13.65 14.76
CA ILE A 319 -8.47 12.25 14.94
C ILE A 319 -9.73 11.95 14.12
N THR A 320 -10.76 12.79 14.24
CA THR A 320 -12.03 12.56 13.53
C THR A 320 -11.86 12.60 12.01
N VAL A 321 -11.14 13.61 11.50
CA VAL A 321 -10.89 13.74 10.06
C VAL A 321 -10.09 12.55 9.53
N ASN A 322 -9.02 12.17 10.21
CA ASN A 322 -8.17 11.07 9.72
C ASN A 322 -8.83 9.69 9.82
N ARG A 323 -9.70 9.46 10.81
CA ARG A 323 -10.56 8.27 10.85
C ARG A 323 -11.44 8.19 9.62
N TYR A 324 -12.10 9.31 9.27
CA TYR A 324 -12.94 9.37 8.08
C TYR A 324 -12.12 9.20 6.79
N LEU A 325 -11.00 9.91 6.65
CA LEU A 325 -10.15 9.84 5.45
C LEU A 325 -9.68 8.43 5.16
N SER A 326 -9.31 7.69 6.19
CA SER A 326 -8.76 6.34 6.08
C SER A 326 -9.82 5.24 6.10
N ASP A 327 -11.11 5.58 6.15
CA ASP A 327 -12.23 4.63 6.26
C ASP A 327 -12.09 3.63 7.42
N LEU A 328 -11.79 4.16 8.62
CA LEU A 328 -11.51 3.35 9.79
C LEU A 328 -12.79 2.80 10.44
N ASN A 329 -13.44 1.85 9.79
CA ASN A 329 -14.60 1.12 10.30
C ASN A 329 -14.18 -0.17 11.03
N VAL A 330 -13.12 -0.08 11.83
CA VAL A 330 -12.56 -1.23 12.57
C VAL A 330 -13.36 -1.47 13.85
N LYS A 331 -13.96 -2.64 13.99
CA LYS A 331 -14.65 -3.07 15.21
C LYS A 331 -13.62 -3.60 16.21
N VAL A 332 -13.48 -2.92 17.34
CA VAL A 332 -12.56 -3.34 18.40
C VAL A 332 -13.28 -4.32 19.33
N LEU A 333 -12.74 -5.52 19.46
CA LEU A 333 -13.24 -6.58 20.34
C LEU A 333 -12.14 -6.98 21.34
N PRO A 334 -12.48 -7.27 22.60
CA PRO A 334 -11.51 -7.84 23.52
C PRO A 334 -11.11 -9.24 23.06
N TYR A 335 -9.82 -9.52 23.05
CA TYR A 335 -9.31 -10.87 22.81
C TYR A 335 -9.25 -11.60 24.14
N ASN A 336 -10.28 -12.42 24.41
CA ASN A 336 -10.38 -13.24 25.60
C ASN A 336 -9.76 -14.61 25.28
N PHE A 337 -8.55 -14.84 25.76
CA PHE A 337 -7.95 -16.17 25.74
C PHE A 337 -8.01 -16.75 27.13
N SER A 338 -8.40 -18.02 27.23
CA SER A 338 -8.49 -18.74 28.47
C SER A 338 -7.08 -19.04 29.02
N LYS A 339 -7.00 -19.30 30.34
CA LYS A 339 -5.80 -19.86 30.91
C LYS A 339 -5.45 -21.13 30.12
N MET A 340 -4.22 -21.21 29.65
CA MET A 340 -3.71 -22.38 28.91
C MET A 340 -3.41 -23.55 29.86
N GLU A 341 -4.37 -23.92 30.69
CA GLU A 341 -4.27 -25.12 31.55
C GLU A 341 -4.69 -26.31 30.71
N ILE A 342 -3.76 -27.20 30.43
CA ILE A 342 -4.00 -28.42 29.66
C ILE A 342 -3.72 -29.60 30.57
N GLN A 343 -4.52 -30.64 30.49
CA GLN A 343 -4.23 -31.94 31.08
C GLN A 343 -3.57 -32.84 30.04
N GLU A 344 -2.68 -33.70 30.48
CA GLU A 344 -1.91 -34.60 29.58
C GLU A 344 -2.81 -35.41 28.64
N PHE A 345 -3.94 -35.96 29.17
CA PHE A 345 -4.89 -36.73 28.38
C PHE A 345 -5.64 -35.89 27.31
N GLU A 346 -5.59 -34.56 27.38
CA GLU A 346 -6.25 -33.66 26.45
C GLU A 346 -5.39 -33.34 25.22
N VAL A 347 -4.06 -33.52 25.27
CA VAL A 347 -3.13 -33.15 24.18
C VAL A 347 -3.54 -33.76 22.84
N ASP A 348 -3.73 -35.09 22.84
CA ASP A 348 -4.13 -35.78 21.60
C ASP A 348 -5.56 -35.45 21.18
N SER A 349 -6.42 -35.09 22.12
CA SER A 349 -7.79 -34.67 21.84
C SER A 349 -7.81 -33.27 21.21
N ILE A 350 -7.07 -32.32 21.80
CA ILE A 350 -6.93 -30.95 21.28
C ILE A 350 -6.30 -30.97 19.89
N THR A 351 -5.22 -31.75 19.70
CA THR A 351 -4.57 -31.90 18.41
C THR A 351 -5.54 -32.45 17.37
N ARG A 352 -6.28 -33.50 17.66
CA ARG A 352 -7.26 -34.09 16.75
C ARG A 352 -8.43 -33.17 16.46
N SER A 353 -8.97 -32.46 17.43
CA SER A 353 -10.07 -31.50 17.20
C SER A 353 -9.61 -30.30 16.36
N SER A 354 -8.33 -29.98 16.40
CA SER A 354 -7.71 -28.87 15.64
C SER A 354 -7.26 -29.25 14.23
N MET A 355 -7.33 -30.55 13.84
CA MET A 355 -6.83 -31.02 12.53
C MET A 355 -7.44 -30.25 11.37
N LYS A 356 -8.72 -29.89 11.43
CA LYS A 356 -9.39 -29.11 10.40
C LYS A 356 -8.73 -27.74 10.13
N ILE A 357 -8.12 -27.12 11.16
CA ILE A 357 -7.36 -25.88 11.03
C ILE A 357 -5.93 -26.17 10.59
N LEU A 358 -5.30 -27.15 11.26
CA LEU A 358 -3.91 -27.53 11.01
C LEU A 358 -3.67 -27.93 9.55
N GLU A 359 -4.54 -28.75 8.95
CA GLU A 359 -4.48 -29.18 7.54
C GLU A 359 -4.67 -28.05 6.53
N ARG A 360 -5.17 -26.89 6.97
CA ARG A 360 -5.38 -25.72 6.12
C ARG A 360 -4.46 -24.56 6.43
N THR A 361 -3.57 -24.74 7.41
CA THR A 361 -2.56 -23.74 7.77
C THR A 361 -1.63 -23.49 6.59
N ARG A 362 -1.39 -22.24 6.26
CA ARG A 362 -0.44 -21.85 5.23
C ARG A 362 0.98 -22.06 5.74
N LEU A 363 1.72 -22.97 5.12
CA LEU A 363 3.10 -23.32 5.47
C LEU A 363 4.12 -22.79 4.45
N TRP A 364 3.69 -22.52 3.22
CA TRP A 364 4.55 -21.96 2.19
C TRP A 364 4.35 -20.46 2.13
N ASP A 365 5.43 -19.71 2.30
CA ASP A 365 5.44 -18.27 2.10
C ASP A 365 5.70 -17.93 0.63
N TRP A 366 5.51 -16.64 0.29
CA TRP A 366 5.69 -16.13 -1.06
C TRP A 366 7.06 -16.50 -1.65
N SER A 367 8.15 -16.23 -0.93
CA SER A 367 9.51 -16.45 -1.42
C SER A 367 9.82 -17.94 -1.63
N ALA A 368 9.35 -18.82 -0.75
CA ALA A 368 9.53 -20.27 -0.90
C ALA A 368 8.69 -20.84 -2.06
N ALA A 369 7.45 -20.36 -2.21
CA ALA A 369 6.59 -20.74 -3.32
C ALA A 369 7.20 -20.29 -4.66
N PHE A 370 7.68 -19.05 -4.73
CA PHE A 370 8.36 -18.49 -5.88
C PHE A 370 9.60 -19.33 -6.27
N ALA A 371 10.46 -19.62 -5.29
CA ALA A 371 11.67 -20.42 -5.52
C ALA A 371 11.35 -21.83 -6.01
N LYS A 372 10.23 -22.42 -5.57
CA LYS A 372 9.81 -23.76 -5.97
C LYS A 372 9.12 -23.78 -7.32
N LEU A 373 8.37 -22.72 -7.69
CA LEU A 373 7.69 -22.61 -8.98
C LEU A 373 8.66 -22.21 -10.12
N ARG A 374 9.75 -21.51 -9.80
CA ARG A 374 10.71 -21.01 -10.79
C ARG A 374 11.30 -22.11 -11.71
N PRO A 375 11.73 -23.28 -11.22
CA PRO A 375 12.20 -24.38 -12.06
C PRO A 375 11.15 -24.97 -12.99
N GLU A 376 9.86 -24.82 -12.69
CA GLU A 376 8.76 -25.37 -13.52
C GLU A 376 8.65 -24.66 -14.88
N ILE A 377 9.17 -23.45 -15.05
CA ILE A 377 9.29 -22.81 -16.37
C ILE A 377 10.20 -23.62 -17.29
N GLY A 378 11.16 -24.36 -16.74
CA GLY A 378 12.13 -25.11 -17.50
C GLY A 378 13.10 -24.21 -18.27
N LEU A 379 13.49 -24.67 -19.46
CA LEU A 379 14.43 -23.97 -20.35
C LEU A 379 13.72 -23.08 -21.40
N ILE A 380 12.58 -22.50 -21.06
CA ILE A 380 11.80 -21.67 -21.98
C ILE A 380 12.27 -20.20 -21.86
N PRO A 381 12.99 -19.64 -22.85
CA PRO A 381 13.65 -18.35 -22.71
C PRO A 381 12.72 -17.13 -22.90
N TYR A 382 11.48 -17.36 -23.30
CA TYR A 382 10.50 -16.31 -23.60
C TYR A 382 9.36 -16.21 -22.57
N ILE A 383 9.49 -16.92 -21.44
CA ILE A 383 8.53 -16.90 -20.34
C ILE A 383 9.26 -16.49 -19.07
N ASP A 384 8.63 -15.63 -18.29
CA ASP A 384 9.09 -15.25 -16.95
C ASP A 384 7.89 -15.01 -16.05
N PHE A 385 8.12 -14.91 -14.76
CA PHE A 385 7.18 -14.34 -13.79
C PHE A 385 7.94 -13.62 -12.67
N GLU A 386 7.33 -12.64 -12.07
CA GLU A 386 7.96 -11.82 -11.03
C GLU A 386 7.25 -11.93 -9.69
N ASP A 387 6.02 -12.45 -9.71
CA ASP A 387 5.15 -12.51 -8.55
C ASP A 387 4.43 -13.85 -8.44
N SER A 388 3.85 -14.10 -7.25
CA SER A 388 2.93 -15.20 -7.00
C SER A 388 1.86 -14.78 -5.99
N ASP A 389 0.61 -15.07 -6.33
CA ASP A 389 -0.55 -14.69 -5.57
C ASP A 389 -1.12 -15.81 -4.73
N ILE A 390 -1.65 -15.50 -3.56
CA ILE A 390 -2.40 -16.46 -2.75
C ILE A 390 -3.87 -16.48 -3.21
N LEU A 391 -4.32 -17.63 -3.67
CA LEU A 391 -5.67 -17.88 -4.16
C LEU A 391 -6.37 -18.92 -3.31
N ARG A 392 -7.70 -18.87 -3.28
CA ARG A 392 -8.50 -19.90 -2.61
C ARG A 392 -9.43 -20.60 -3.57
N PHE A 393 -9.29 -21.93 -3.65
CA PHE A 393 -10.21 -22.81 -4.37
C PHE A 393 -10.69 -23.95 -3.47
N ASN A 394 -12.00 -24.15 -3.41
CA ASN A 394 -12.64 -25.22 -2.63
C ASN A 394 -12.18 -25.28 -1.16
N GLY A 395 -11.92 -24.11 -0.55
CA GLY A 395 -11.48 -24.02 0.81
C GLY A 395 -10.01 -24.40 1.04
N THR A 396 -9.19 -24.46 0.01
CA THR A 396 -7.73 -24.68 0.07
C THR A 396 -7.01 -23.49 -0.53
N LEU A 397 -5.88 -23.12 0.07
CA LEU A 397 -5.04 -22.03 -0.41
C LEU A 397 -3.98 -22.54 -1.37
N TYR A 398 -3.75 -21.78 -2.41
CA TYR A 398 -2.74 -22.05 -3.44
C TYR A 398 -1.95 -20.78 -3.73
N TRP A 399 -0.67 -20.93 -3.95
CA TRP A 399 0.14 -19.90 -4.59
C TRP A 399 0.01 -20.04 -6.10
N SER A 400 -0.25 -18.95 -6.79
CA SER A 400 -0.34 -18.89 -8.26
C SER A 400 0.70 -17.93 -8.78
N ALA A 401 1.60 -18.39 -9.62
CA ALA A 401 2.49 -17.53 -10.38
C ALA A 401 1.92 -17.32 -11.79
N SER A 402 1.73 -16.05 -12.14
CA SER A 402 1.21 -15.66 -13.45
C SER A 402 2.35 -15.38 -14.42
N MET A 403 2.41 -16.16 -15.48
CA MET A 403 3.49 -16.06 -16.45
C MET A 403 3.26 -14.92 -17.44
N LYS A 404 4.34 -14.28 -17.86
CA LYS A 404 4.36 -13.19 -18.83
C LYS A 404 5.36 -13.45 -19.96
N PRO A 405 5.08 -13.00 -21.20
CA PRO A 405 6.03 -13.13 -22.29
C PRO A 405 7.16 -12.13 -22.12
N VAL A 406 8.38 -12.60 -22.29
CA VAL A 406 9.58 -11.77 -22.31
C VAL A 406 10.34 -12.01 -23.60
N LEU A 407 11.11 -11.02 -24.03
CA LEU A 407 11.91 -11.17 -25.23
C LEU A 407 13.19 -11.98 -24.90
N PRO A 408 13.44 -13.11 -25.60
CA PRO A 408 14.68 -13.84 -25.42
C PRO A 408 15.92 -12.99 -25.70
N ALA A 409 16.96 -13.15 -24.89
CA ALA A 409 18.22 -12.41 -25.05
C ALA A 409 18.95 -12.70 -26.38
N THR A 410 18.54 -13.75 -27.08
CA THR A 410 19.07 -14.15 -28.39
C THR A 410 18.46 -13.40 -29.56
N VAL A 411 17.37 -12.65 -29.35
CA VAL A 411 16.71 -11.88 -30.41
C VAL A 411 17.59 -10.71 -30.84
N THR A 412 17.92 -10.64 -32.12
CA THR A 412 18.73 -9.56 -32.68
C THR A 412 17.89 -8.30 -32.93
N SER A 413 18.53 -7.15 -33.06
CA SER A 413 17.85 -5.88 -33.37
C SER A 413 17.11 -5.92 -34.73
N ALA A 414 17.55 -6.76 -35.66
CA ALA A 414 16.91 -6.91 -36.97
C ALA A 414 15.54 -7.62 -36.86
N ASP A 415 15.41 -8.53 -35.88
CA ASP A 415 14.21 -9.36 -35.72
C ASP A 415 13.30 -8.83 -34.58
N LEU A 416 13.72 -7.74 -33.94
CA LEU A 416 13.07 -7.20 -32.74
C LEU A 416 11.58 -6.90 -32.94
N TRP A 417 11.23 -6.15 -33.99
CA TRP A 417 9.85 -5.77 -34.27
C TRP A 417 8.96 -7.00 -34.49
N TYR A 418 9.43 -7.93 -35.29
CA TYR A 418 8.70 -9.14 -35.62
C TYR A 418 8.43 -10.00 -34.38
N ASN A 419 9.45 -10.21 -33.57
CA ASN A 419 9.33 -11.01 -32.35
C ASN A 419 8.44 -10.35 -31.30
N MET A 420 8.56 -9.03 -31.10
CA MET A 420 7.75 -8.31 -30.12
C MET A 420 6.27 -8.26 -30.47
N HIS A 421 5.94 -8.09 -31.73
CA HIS A 421 4.59 -7.76 -32.14
C HIS A 421 3.81 -8.91 -32.79
N LEU A 422 4.49 -9.92 -33.31
CA LEU A 422 3.86 -11.04 -34.03
C LEU A 422 4.13 -12.41 -33.42
N VAL A 423 5.28 -12.63 -32.79
CA VAL A 423 5.66 -13.96 -32.27
C VAL A 423 5.25 -14.13 -30.82
N TYR A 424 5.81 -13.31 -29.92
CA TYR A 424 5.58 -13.43 -28.48
C TYR A 424 4.34 -12.64 -28.04
N THR A 425 3.20 -12.98 -28.65
CA THR A 425 1.93 -12.24 -28.45
C THR A 425 1.18 -12.66 -27.20
N HIS A 426 1.41 -13.88 -26.68
CA HIS A 426 0.68 -14.43 -25.54
C HIS A 426 1.46 -15.54 -24.85
N ILE A 427 0.95 -15.98 -23.70
CA ILE A 427 1.41 -17.20 -23.02
C ILE A 427 0.33 -18.28 -23.15
N PRO A 428 0.66 -19.45 -23.72
CA PRO A 428 -0.35 -20.50 -23.96
C PRO A 428 -0.87 -21.19 -22.70
N GLN A 429 -0.03 -21.28 -21.66
CA GLN A 429 -0.34 -21.90 -20.36
C GLN A 429 0.21 -21.00 -19.26
N GLY A 430 -0.50 -19.93 -18.97
CA GLY A 430 0.00 -18.78 -18.25
C GLY A 430 0.03 -18.88 -16.71
N PHE A 431 -0.38 -20.00 -16.11
CA PHE A 431 -0.49 -20.11 -14.66
C PHE A 431 0.26 -21.33 -14.13
N LEU A 432 1.08 -21.13 -13.11
CA LEU A 432 1.67 -22.17 -12.28
C LEU A 432 0.98 -22.16 -10.91
N MET A 433 0.75 -23.33 -10.34
CA MET A 433 0.03 -23.47 -9.08
C MET A 433 0.78 -24.34 -8.09
N LEU A 434 0.80 -23.93 -6.82
CA LEU A 434 1.40 -24.64 -5.71
C LEU A 434 0.46 -24.65 -4.51
N ASN A 435 0.20 -25.82 -3.92
CA ASN A 435 -0.58 -25.92 -2.70
C ASN A 435 0.16 -25.22 -1.54
N ALA A 436 -0.47 -24.22 -0.92
CA ALA A 436 0.16 -23.37 0.10
C ALA A 436 0.40 -24.08 1.44
N HIS A 437 -0.21 -25.26 1.64
CA HIS A 437 0.03 -26.12 2.79
C HIS A 437 1.10 -27.18 2.52
N THR A 438 0.90 -28.00 1.49
CA THR A 438 1.79 -29.15 1.20
C THR A 438 3.04 -28.75 0.41
N GLY A 439 2.98 -27.63 -0.33
CA GLY A 439 4.01 -27.22 -1.28
C GLY A 439 4.07 -28.11 -2.54
N GLU A 440 3.04 -28.85 -2.81
CA GLU A 440 2.93 -29.66 -4.03
C GLU A 440 2.55 -28.78 -5.20
N VAL A 441 3.28 -28.93 -6.31
CA VAL A 441 2.96 -28.26 -7.58
C VAL A 441 1.76 -28.96 -8.21
N VAL A 442 0.73 -28.21 -8.54
CA VAL A 442 -0.56 -28.72 -9.04
C VAL A 442 -0.79 -28.21 -10.45
N ASP A 443 -1.35 -29.06 -11.32
CA ASP A 443 -1.71 -28.64 -12.68
C ASP A 443 -2.81 -27.57 -12.65
N SER A 444 -2.49 -26.38 -13.14
CA SER A 444 -3.40 -25.23 -13.21
C SER A 444 -4.65 -25.47 -14.05
N SER A 445 -4.67 -26.47 -14.95
CA SER A 445 -5.84 -26.86 -15.74
C SER A 445 -7.02 -27.35 -14.91
N GLN A 446 -6.75 -27.78 -13.68
CA GLN A 446 -7.79 -28.17 -12.72
C GLN A 446 -8.64 -26.98 -12.26
N PHE A 447 -8.09 -25.78 -12.32
CA PHE A 447 -8.71 -24.53 -11.87
C PHE A 447 -9.11 -23.64 -13.05
N PHE A 448 -8.17 -23.38 -13.95
CA PHE A 448 -8.32 -22.47 -15.07
C PHE A 448 -8.49 -23.24 -16.38
N LYS A 449 -9.63 -23.12 -17.04
CA LYS A 449 -9.85 -23.68 -18.37
C LYS A 449 -9.22 -22.82 -19.47
N GLU A 450 -9.45 -21.48 -19.39
CA GLU A 450 -8.74 -20.54 -20.25
C GLU A 450 -7.44 -20.12 -19.56
N ARG A 451 -6.30 -20.49 -20.13
CA ARG A 451 -4.97 -20.24 -19.60
C ARG A 451 -4.09 -19.44 -20.56
N ARG A 452 -4.62 -19.10 -21.74
CA ARG A 452 -3.92 -18.24 -22.69
C ARG A 452 -4.02 -16.80 -22.23
N ILE A 453 -2.88 -16.18 -21.93
CA ILE A 453 -2.82 -14.80 -21.45
C ILE A 453 -2.37 -13.90 -22.60
N TYR A 454 -3.28 -13.08 -23.11
CA TYR A 454 -3.00 -11.99 -24.06
C TYR A 454 -2.92 -10.65 -23.37
N TYR A 455 -3.67 -10.48 -22.27
CA TYR A 455 -3.68 -9.33 -21.38
C TYR A 455 -3.28 -9.79 -19.98
N GLY A 456 -2.22 -9.22 -19.44
CA GLY A 456 -1.66 -9.72 -18.20
C GLY A 456 -0.91 -8.68 -17.42
N GLU A 457 -0.13 -9.17 -16.48
CA GLU A 457 0.68 -8.36 -15.61
C GLU A 457 1.86 -7.73 -16.35
N GLY A 458 2.01 -6.42 -16.15
CA GLY A 458 3.13 -5.67 -16.66
C GLY A 458 4.43 -5.96 -15.91
N GLY A 459 5.32 -5.00 -15.89
CA GLY A 459 6.60 -5.04 -15.20
C GLY A 459 7.79 -4.88 -16.12
N ALA A 460 8.98 -4.86 -15.55
CA ALA A 460 10.24 -4.43 -16.18
C ALA A 460 10.58 -5.41 -17.27
N ARG A 461 10.32 -6.19 -17.92
CA ARG A 461 10.69 -7.07 -19.05
C ARG A 461 9.48 -7.67 -19.75
N SER A 462 8.29 -7.39 -19.19
CA SER A 462 7.06 -7.92 -19.72
C SER A 462 6.73 -7.33 -21.10
N LEU A 463 6.40 -8.14 -22.06
CA LEU A 463 5.88 -7.70 -23.35
C LEU A 463 4.41 -7.25 -23.26
N PHE A 464 3.76 -7.37 -22.10
CA PHE A 464 2.46 -6.75 -21.86
C PHE A 464 2.61 -5.23 -21.62
N SER A 465 3.69 -4.80 -20.97
CA SER A 465 3.95 -3.38 -20.72
C SER A 465 4.44 -2.66 -21.97
N SER A 466 3.83 -1.53 -22.27
CA SER A 466 4.23 -0.59 -23.35
C SER A 466 4.32 -1.20 -24.77
N THR A 467 3.90 -2.42 -24.98
CA THR A 467 3.87 -3.04 -26.31
C THR A 467 2.45 -3.43 -26.72
N TRP A 468 2.22 -3.34 -28.01
CA TRP A 468 1.02 -3.87 -28.65
C TRP A 468 1.38 -5.17 -29.38
N ALA A 469 0.38 -6.05 -29.57
CA ALA A 469 0.51 -7.22 -30.42
C ALA A 469 -0.39 -7.07 -31.65
N ALA A 470 -0.01 -7.66 -32.75
CA ALA A 470 -0.77 -7.62 -34.00
C ALA A 470 -1.17 -9.03 -34.45
N ILE A 471 -2.46 -9.19 -34.67
CA ILE A 471 -3.01 -10.39 -35.31
C ILE A 471 -3.37 -10.00 -36.75
N ILE A 472 -2.69 -10.58 -37.71
CA ILE A 472 -2.85 -10.25 -39.15
C ILE A 472 -3.95 -11.11 -39.74
N GLN A 473 -5.07 -10.51 -40.12
CA GLN A 473 -6.21 -11.21 -40.69
C GLN A 473 -5.86 -11.88 -42.04
N GLY A 474 -6.29 -13.14 -42.18
CA GLY A 474 -6.04 -13.96 -43.38
C GLY A 474 -4.61 -14.47 -43.52
N LYS A 475 -3.78 -14.29 -42.50
CA LYS A 475 -2.52 -14.98 -42.33
C LYS A 475 -2.77 -16.08 -41.29
N GLU A 476 -2.61 -17.36 -41.68
CA GLU A 476 -2.48 -18.42 -40.68
C GLU A 476 -1.28 -18.05 -39.79
N THR A 477 -1.45 -18.17 -38.47
CA THR A 477 -0.45 -17.69 -37.48
C THR A 477 0.54 -18.81 -37.12
N PRO A 478 1.46 -19.26 -38.00
CA PRO A 478 2.53 -20.17 -37.63
C PRO A 478 3.56 -19.48 -36.71
N ASP A 479 3.45 -18.18 -36.60
CA ASP A 479 4.43 -17.32 -35.92
C ASP A 479 4.07 -17.09 -34.40
N GLU A 480 2.81 -17.37 -34.00
CA GLU A 480 2.42 -17.30 -32.60
C GLU A 480 2.95 -18.47 -31.76
N ILE A 481 3.32 -18.19 -30.52
CA ILE A 481 3.66 -19.20 -29.53
C ILE A 481 2.44 -20.13 -29.32
N GLY A 482 2.67 -21.43 -29.39
CA GLY A 482 1.60 -22.41 -29.22
C GLY A 482 0.71 -22.64 -30.45
N ARG A 483 0.94 -21.90 -31.53
CA ARG A 483 0.24 -22.05 -32.86
C ARG A 483 -1.30 -22.00 -32.75
N ALA A 484 -1.82 -21.26 -31.76
CA ALA A 484 -3.25 -21.05 -31.59
C ALA A 484 -3.67 -19.79 -32.35
N VAL A 485 -4.73 -19.90 -33.15
CA VAL A 485 -5.32 -18.70 -33.78
C VAL A 485 -6.10 -17.93 -32.74
N TYR A 486 -5.83 -16.61 -32.61
CA TYR A 486 -6.61 -15.72 -31.76
C TYR A 486 -8.01 -15.54 -32.36
N ASP A 487 -9.03 -15.97 -31.63
CA ASP A 487 -10.45 -15.86 -31.98
C ASP A 487 -11.22 -14.91 -31.01
N GLY A 488 -10.49 -14.20 -30.15
CA GLY A 488 -11.05 -13.27 -29.19
C GLY A 488 -11.63 -12.00 -29.84
N LYS A 489 -12.52 -11.33 -29.09
CA LYS A 489 -13.15 -10.08 -29.51
C LYS A 489 -12.37 -8.84 -29.10
N GLY A 490 -11.22 -9.01 -28.42
CA GLY A 490 -10.40 -7.91 -27.92
C GLY A 490 -9.58 -7.23 -29.01
N GLY A 491 -9.15 -6.01 -28.68
CA GLY A 491 -8.38 -5.18 -29.58
C GLY A 491 -9.22 -4.40 -30.58
N VAL A 492 -8.54 -3.71 -31.49
CA VAL A 492 -9.17 -2.88 -32.52
C VAL A 492 -8.72 -3.31 -33.90
N VAL A 493 -9.67 -3.50 -34.83
CA VAL A 493 -9.36 -3.84 -36.21
C VAL A 493 -9.03 -2.58 -37.00
N VAL A 494 -7.84 -2.54 -37.58
CA VAL A 494 -7.32 -1.39 -38.34
C VAL A 494 -6.93 -1.85 -39.74
N GLY A 495 -7.56 -1.26 -40.74
CA GLY A 495 -7.19 -1.46 -42.14
C GLY A 495 -6.39 -0.30 -42.74
N PRO A 496 -5.84 -0.48 -43.95
CA PRO A 496 -5.21 0.61 -44.69
C PRO A 496 -6.21 1.79 -44.93
N PRO A 497 -5.78 3.03 -44.87
CA PRO A 497 -4.43 3.51 -44.58
C PRO A 497 -4.11 3.73 -43.11
N LEU A 498 -5.05 3.49 -42.18
CA LEU A 498 -4.84 3.77 -40.74
C LEU A 498 -3.78 2.85 -40.14
N SER A 499 -3.71 1.58 -40.57
CA SER A 499 -2.65 0.65 -40.17
C SER A 499 -1.25 1.19 -40.51
N TRP A 500 -1.08 1.82 -41.66
CA TRP A 500 0.18 2.40 -42.10
C TRP A 500 0.59 3.63 -41.25
N LEU A 501 -0.40 4.42 -40.82
CA LEU A 501 -0.17 5.57 -39.92
C LEU A 501 0.14 5.12 -38.49
N TYR A 502 -0.33 3.96 -38.10
CA TYR A 502 -0.05 3.40 -36.78
C TYR A 502 1.40 2.89 -36.69
N ASP A 503 1.82 2.08 -37.66
CA ASP A 503 3.20 1.61 -37.80
C ASP A 503 3.56 1.46 -39.30
N ILE A 504 4.68 2.08 -39.68
CA ILE A 504 5.14 2.08 -41.10
C ILE A 504 5.48 0.66 -41.60
N THR A 505 5.79 -0.26 -40.71
CA THR A 505 6.10 -1.65 -41.06
C THR A 505 4.89 -2.34 -41.67
N PHE A 506 3.68 -1.97 -41.30
CA PHE A 506 2.46 -2.48 -41.92
C PHE A 506 2.32 -2.05 -43.35
N PHE A 507 2.73 -0.82 -43.71
CA PHE A 507 2.79 -0.40 -45.10
C PHE A 507 3.82 -1.19 -45.91
N LEU A 508 4.98 -1.48 -45.31
CA LEU A 508 6.07 -2.14 -45.99
C LEU A 508 5.85 -3.65 -46.14
N SER A 509 5.30 -4.32 -45.12
CA SER A 509 5.24 -5.76 -45.04
C SER A 509 3.83 -6.37 -45.28
N TYR A 510 2.79 -5.60 -44.94
CA TYR A 510 1.39 -6.06 -44.97
C TYR A 510 0.44 -4.99 -45.54
N PRO A 511 0.70 -4.44 -46.76
CA PRO A 511 0.01 -3.23 -47.24
C PRO A 511 -1.49 -3.39 -47.45
N ASP A 512 -1.94 -4.63 -47.74
CA ASP A 512 -3.34 -4.91 -48.10
C ASP A 512 -4.09 -5.67 -46.98
N ARG A 513 -3.51 -5.81 -45.78
CA ARG A 513 -4.09 -6.59 -44.70
C ARG A 513 -4.78 -5.71 -43.66
N SER A 514 -5.87 -6.21 -43.14
CA SER A 514 -6.45 -5.72 -41.91
C SER A 514 -5.74 -6.36 -40.72
N ILE A 515 -5.49 -5.57 -39.71
CA ILE A 515 -4.70 -5.92 -38.52
C ILE A 515 -5.58 -5.77 -37.30
N THR A 516 -5.68 -6.77 -36.45
CA THR A 516 -6.26 -6.64 -35.11
C THR A 516 -5.12 -6.25 -34.16
N LEU A 517 -5.19 -5.04 -33.65
CA LEU A 517 -4.23 -4.50 -32.69
C LEU A 517 -4.70 -4.77 -31.28
N LEU A 518 -3.97 -5.60 -30.54
CA LEU A 518 -4.16 -5.80 -29.10
C LEU A 518 -3.34 -4.74 -28.38
N ARG A 519 -4.02 -3.72 -27.84
CA ARG A 519 -3.42 -2.54 -27.20
C ARG A 519 -3.69 -2.56 -25.71
N TYR A 520 -2.88 -1.84 -24.93
CA TYR A 520 -3.02 -1.78 -23.47
C TYR A 520 -3.15 -3.20 -22.89
N ARG A 521 -2.13 -4.00 -23.17
CA ARG A 521 -2.09 -5.41 -22.76
C ARG A 521 -1.73 -5.56 -21.29
N ASP A 522 -1.04 -4.57 -20.71
CA ASP A 522 -0.90 -4.42 -19.27
C ASP A 522 -2.25 -4.03 -18.67
N VAL A 523 -2.72 -4.84 -17.74
CA VAL A 523 -4.05 -4.67 -17.13
C VAL A 523 -4.13 -3.39 -16.30
N HIS A 524 -3.06 -3.00 -15.59
CA HIS A 524 -3.00 -1.73 -14.86
C HIS A 524 -3.15 -0.54 -15.80
N ASP A 525 -2.40 -0.54 -16.91
CA ASP A 525 -2.49 0.51 -17.92
C ASP A 525 -3.88 0.56 -18.55
N ARG A 526 -4.47 -0.62 -18.84
CA ARG A 526 -5.79 -0.74 -19.45
C ARG A 526 -6.91 -0.21 -18.54
N VAL A 527 -6.91 -0.59 -17.28
CA VAL A 527 -7.91 -0.13 -16.30
C VAL A 527 -7.71 1.34 -15.97
N SER A 528 -6.46 1.79 -15.78
CA SER A 528 -6.17 3.19 -15.47
C SER A 528 -6.53 4.16 -16.60
N LEU A 529 -6.44 3.72 -17.85
CA LEU A 529 -6.88 4.47 -19.01
C LEU A 529 -8.38 4.79 -18.94
N LEU A 530 -9.18 3.83 -18.49
CA LEU A 530 -10.65 3.93 -18.48
C LEU A 530 -11.18 4.54 -17.18
N PHE A 531 -10.49 4.31 -16.08
CA PHE A 531 -10.89 4.76 -14.75
C PHE A 531 -9.76 5.53 -14.04
N PRO A 532 -9.40 6.73 -14.53
CA PRO A 532 -8.24 7.50 -14.03
C PRO A 532 -8.43 8.09 -12.62
N TYR A 533 -9.56 7.85 -11.96
CA TYR A 533 -9.84 8.34 -10.61
C TYR A 533 -9.36 7.39 -9.50
N PHE A 534 -9.05 6.15 -9.85
CA PHE A 534 -8.58 5.18 -8.88
C PHE A 534 -7.07 5.28 -8.72
N THR A 535 -6.57 4.92 -7.56
CA THR A 535 -5.14 4.74 -7.38
C THR A 535 -4.75 3.33 -7.79
N TYR A 536 -3.64 3.25 -8.48
CA TYR A 536 -3.03 2.00 -8.91
C TYR A 536 -1.67 1.79 -8.24
N PHE A 537 -1.34 2.68 -7.30
CA PHE A 537 -0.11 2.63 -6.50
C PHE A 537 -0.40 3.03 -5.06
N PHE A 538 0.19 2.29 -4.10
CA PHE A 538 0.32 2.69 -2.71
C PHE A 538 1.81 2.85 -2.40
N GLY A 539 2.25 4.09 -2.19
CA GLY A 539 3.68 4.38 -2.09
C GLY A 539 4.38 4.13 -3.41
N ASN A 540 5.27 3.14 -3.45
CA ASN A 540 6.03 2.75 -4.65
C ASN A 540 5.52 1.43 -5.27
N ASP A 541 4.57 0.75 -4.61
CA ASP A 541 4.11 -0.56 -5.03
C ASP A 541 2.80 -0.45 -5.83
N TYR A 542 2.66 -1.27 -6.86
CA TYR A 542 1.40 -1.43 -7.57
C TYR A 542 0.35 -2.05 -6.64
N VAL A 543 -0.91 -1.65 -6.81
CA VAL A 543 -2.04 -2.37 -6.21
C VAL A 543 -2.09 -3.75 -6.85
N ASP A 544 -2.02 -4.75 -6.00
CA ASP A 544 -1.94 -6.15 -6.41
C ASP A 544 -3.21 -6.61 -7.14
N MET A 545 -3.03 -7.40 -8.20
CA MET A 545 -4.11 -8.04 -8.95
C MET A 545 -3.81 -9.53 -9.11
N PHE A 546 -4.83 -10.35 -9.13
CA PHE A 546 -4.65 -11.79 -9.16
C PHE A 546 -5.72 -12.49 -9.98
N PRO A 547 -5.46 -13.71 -10.48
CA PRO A 547 -6.39 -14.42 -11.35
C PRO A 547 -7.57 -15.02 -10.58
N VAL A 548 -8.77 -14.91 -11.16
CA VAL A 548 -10.00 -15.57 -10.72
C VAL A 548 -10.70 -16.21 -11.90
N THR A 549 -11.57 -17.19 -11.65
CA THR A 549 -12.26 -17.91 -12.74
C THR A 549 -13.71 -18.23 -12.43
N ASP A 550 -14.55 -18.18 -13.45
CA ASP A 550 -15.93 -18.67 -13.40
C ASP A 550 -16.07 -20.16 -13.79
N GLY A 551 -14.92 -20.84 -14.00
CA GLY A 551 -14.84 -22.22 -14.45
C GLY A 551 -14.81 -22.39 -15.98
N VAL A 552 -14.95 -21.30 -16.74
CA VAL A 552 -14.84 -21.27 -18.22
C VAL A 552 -13.83 -20.24 -18.65
N LYS A 553 -13.99 -19.00 -18.20
CA LYS A 553 -13.09 -17.88 -18.42
C LYS A 553 -12.21 -17.62 -17.22
N THR A 554 -11.10 -16.98 -17.47
CA THR A 554 -10.19 -16.49 -16.44
C THR A 554 -10.11 -14.97 -16.52
N TYR A 555 -10.13 -14.31 -15.35
CA TYR A 555 -10.10 -12.85 -15.23
C TYR A 555 -9.00 -12.43 -14.27
N TRP A 556 -8.38 -11.31 -14.56
CA TRP A 556 -7.67 -10.56 -13.54
C TRP A 556 -8.67 -9.84 -12.67
N MET A 557 -8.60 -10.06 -11.37
CA MET A 557 -9.33 -9.28 -10.40
C MET A 557 -8.45 -8.14 -9.90
N MET A 558 -8.79 -6.92 -10.29
CA MET A 558 -8.07 -5.71 -9.93
C MET A 558 -8.90 -4.86 -8.97
N PRO A 559 -8.41 -4.55 -7.77
CA PRO A 559 -9.12 -3.69 -6.84
C PRO A 559 -9.24 -2.26 -7.36
N LEU A 560 -10.41 -1.66 -7.18
CA LEU A 560 -10.69 -0.26 -7.50
C LEU A 560 -10.74 0.55 -6.21
N ILE A 561 -9.67 1.32 -5.96
CA ILE A 561 -9.48 2.10 -4.74
C ILE A 561 -9.41 3.57 -5.12
N ILE A 562 -10.32 4.39 -4.59
CA ILE A 562 -10.18 5.84 -4.69
C ILE A 562 -9.12 6.30 -3.70
N SER A 563 -8.17 7.11 -4.17
CA SER A 563 -7.22 7.83 -3.34
C SER A 563 -7.20 9.30 -3.76
N LEU A 564 -7.69 10.17 -2.89
CA LEU A 564 -7.73 11.61 -3.15
C LEU A 564 -6.70 12.33 -2.29
N PRO A 565 -5.90 13.23 -2.89
CA PRO A 565 -4.96 14.04 -2.14
C PRO A 565 -5.72 15.03 -1.23
N THR A 566 -5.22 15.17 -0.01
CA THR A 566 -5.82 16.03 1.02
C THR A 566 -4.87 17.14 1.48
N ASP A 567 -3.88 17.48 0.65
CA ASP A 567 -2.88 18.52 0.90
C ASP A 567 -3.48 19.93 1.12
N LYS A 568 -4.77 20.10 0.80
CA LYS A 568 -5.55 21.32 1.02
C LYS A 568 -6.77 21.08 1.91
N THR A 569 -6.85 19.96 2.60
CA THR A 569 -7.96 19.63 3.49
C THR A 569 -7.54 19.88 4.94
N PRO A 570 -8.25 20.70 5.70
CA PRO A 570 -7.93 20.96 7.11
C PRO A 570 -7.91 19.69 7.95
N TRP A 571 -6.93 19.62 8.85
CA TRP A 571 -6.67 18.51 9.79
C TRP A 571 -6.38 17.13 9.17
N SER A 572 -6.13 17.06 7.86
CA SER A 572 -5.84 15.79 7.19
C SER A 572 -4.46 15.22 7.50
N ARG A 573 -3.52 16.04 7.94
CA ARG A 573 -2.09 15.66 8.05
C ARG A 573 -1.53 15.10 6.74
N GLU A 574 -2.09 15.51 5.61
CA GLU A 574 -1.74 15.04 4.26
C GLU A 574 -2.05 13.54 4.00
N ASN A 575 -2.73 12.87 4.95
CA ASN A 575 -3.22 11.52 4.72
C ASN A 575 -4.27 11.54 3.63
N PRO A 576 -4.14 10.74 2.57
CA PRO A 576 -5.12 10.70 1.50
C PRO A 576 -6.48 10.18 1.99
N LEU A 577 -7.55 10.62 1.35
CA LEU A 577 -8.81 9.89 1.48
C LEU A 577 -8.70 8.61 0.68
N VAL A 578 -9.01 7.48 1.30
CA VAL A 578 -9.05 6.19 0.63
C VAL A 578 -10.42 5.54 0.79
N ARG A 579 -10.93 4.90 -0.29
CA ARG A 579 -12.18 4.13 -0.28
C ARG A 579 -12.05 2.94 -1.21
N PHE A 580 -12.47 1.77 -0.75
CA PHE A 580 -12.60 0.59 -1.58
C PHE A 580 -13.95 0.61 -2.28
N VAL A 581 -13.96 0.84 -3.58
CA VAL A 581 -15.18 0.94 -4.38
C VAL A 581 -15.66 -0.42 -4.85
N GLY A 582 -14.75 -1.27 -5.26
CA GLY A 582 -15.05 -2.57 -5.81
C GLY A 582 -13.89 -3.16 -6.58
N ILE A 583 -14.19 -3.91 -7.61
CA ILE A 583 -13.20 -4.64 -8.43
C ILE A 583 -13.49 -4.48 -9.92
N ALA A 584 -12.44 -4.47 -10.71
CA ALA A 584 -12.49 -4.67 -12.15
C ALA A 584 -12.06 -6.10 -12.48
N LEU A 585 -12.89 -6.83 -13.23
CA LEU A 585 -12.58 -8.12 -13.81
C LEU A 585 -12.17 -7.92 -15.27
N VAL A 586 -10.92 -8.22 -15.58
CA VAL A 586 -10.37 -8.10 -16.93
C VAL A 586 -10.11 -9.48 -17.50
N ASP A 587 -10.78 -9.85 -18.56
CA ASP A 587 -10.61 -11.14 -19.21
C ASP A 587 -9.16 -11.29 -19.74
N VAL A 588 -8.47 -12.36 -19.34
CA VAL A 588 -7.07 -12.59 -19.69
C VAL A 588 -6.86 -12.80 -21.20
N TYR A 589 -7.91 -13.23 -21.90
CA TYR A 589 -7.87 -13.57 -23.31
C TYR A 589 -8.24 -12.40 -24.22
N ASP A 590 -9.40 -11.76 -23.99
CA ASP A 590 -9.90 -10.70 -24.87
C ASP A 590 -9.80 -9.29 -24.26
N GLY A 591 -9.38 -9.16 -23.01
CA GLY A 591 -9.19 -7.88 -22.34
C GLY A 591 -10.48 -7.10 -22.06
N SER A 592 -11.64 -7.74 -22.15
CA SER A 592 -12.93 -7.12 -21.80
C SER A 592 -13.00 -6.83 -20.30
N ILE A 593 -13.60 -5.71 -19.94
CA ILE A 593 -13.63 -5.24 -18.56
C ILE A 593 -15.07 -5.27 -18.04
N GLN A 594 -15.24 -5.83 -16.86
CA GLN A 594 -16.48 -5.80 -16.09
C GLN A 594 -16.17 -5.24 -14.70
N VAL A 595 -16.99 -4.30 -14.23
CA VAL A 595 -16.82 -3.70 -12.90
C VAL A 595 -17.92 -4.21 -11.97
N ILE A 596 -17.52 -4.62 -10.75
CA ILE A 596 -18.43 -5.02 -9.67
C ILE A 596 -18.14 -4.10 -8.48
N THR A 597 -19.18 -3.43 -7.97
CA THR A 597 -19.03 -2.59 -6.79
C THR A 597 -19.33 -3.35 -5.51
N LEU A 598 -18.47 -3.18 -4.52
CA LEU A 598 -18.55 -3.81 -3.20
C LEU A 598 -18.75 -2.78 -2.08
N GLY A 599 -18.26 -1.54 -2.27
CA GLY A 599 -18.43 -0.45 -1.31
C GLY A 599 -19.85 0.09 -1.24
N ASN A 600 -20.14 0.80 -0.15
CA ASN A 600 -21.43 1.45 0.07
C ASN A 600 -21.31 2.91 0.52
N ASP A 601 -20.13 3.51 0.36
CA ASP A 601 -19.82 4.87 0.72
C ASP A 601 -20.31 5.88 -0.35
N PHE A 602 -20.11 7.16 -0.05
CA PHE A 602 -20.48 8.25 -0.96
C PHE A 602 -19.82 8.12 -2.35
N PHE A 603 -18.52 7.79 -2.40
CA PHE A 603 -17.79 7.74 -3.67
C PHE A 603 -18.18 6.53 -4.52
N THR A 604 -18.49 5.40 -3.87
CA THR A 604 -19.05 4.22 -4.55
C THR A 604 -20.41 4.54 -5.17
N LYS A 605 -21.29 5.24 -4.44
CA LYS A 605 -22.59 5.67 -4.96
C LYS A 605 -22.45 6.64 -6.12
N LEU A 606 -21.49 7.57 -6.02
CA LEU A 606 -21.16 8.50 -7.10
C LEU A 606 -20.71 7.75 -8.36
N PHE A 607 -19.80 6.79 -8.19
CA PHE A 607 -19.29 5.98 -9.29
C PHE A 607 -20.40 5.15 -9.95
N LYS A 608 -21.27 4.50 -9.16
CA LYS A 608 -22.44 3.78 -9.65
C LYS A 608 -23.37 4.67 -10.48
N THR A 609 -23.63 5.91 -10.03
CA THR A 609 -24.49 6.85 -10.75
C THR A 609 -23.89 7.24 -12.10
N VAL A 610 -22.58 7.50 -12.14
CA VAL A 610 -21.90 7.92 -13.36
C VAL A 610 -21.72 6.78 -14.36
N TYR A 611 -21.50 5.56 -13.86
CA TYR A 611 -21.18 4.38 -14.69
C TYR A 611 -22.24 3.28 -14.61
N SER A 612 -23.52 3.65 -14.39
CA SER A 612 -24.63 2.71 -14.23
C SER A 612 -24.72 1.64 -15.31
N ASP A 613 -24.32 1.96 -16.55
CA ASP A 613 -24.38 1.03 -17.69
C ASP A 613 -23.23 -0.02 -17.67
N TYR A 614 -22.17 0.20 -16.91
CA TYR A 614 -20.95 -0.61 -16.88
C TYR A 614 -20.73 -1.34 -15.58
N VAL A 615 -21.44 -0.97 -14.52
CA VAL A 615 -21.25 -1.47 -13.16
C VAL A 615 -22.32 -2.50 -12.83
N LYS A 616 -21.89 -3.62 -12.26
CA LYS A 616 -22.77 -4.61 -11.63
C LYS A 616 -22.69 -4.48 -10.12
N GLU A 617 -23.85 -4.64 -9.47
CA GLU A 617 -23.95 -4.62 -8.00
C GLU A 617 -23.96 -6.03 -7.41
N ASP A 618 -24.46 -7.00 -8.16
CA ASP A 618 -24.55 -8.38 -7.73
C ASP A 618 -23.21 -9.10 -7.92
N VAL A 619 -22.69 -9.63 -6.83
CA VAL A 619 -21.50 -10.49 -6.86
C VAL A 619 -21.92 -11.88 -7.33
N PRO A 620 -21.38 -12.39 -8.45
CA PRO A 620 -21.65 -13.75 -8.90
C PRO A 620 -21.24 -14.78 -7.83
N SER A 621 -22.00 -15.83 -7.67
CA SER A 621 -21.74 -16.86 -6.65
C SER A 621 -20.35 -17.49 -6.73
N TRP A 622 -19.85 -17.68 -7.96
CA TRP A 622 -18.50 -18.21 -8.18
C TRP A 622 -17.38 -17.28 -7.68
N LEU A 623 -17.62 -15.97 -7.70
CA LEU A 623 -16.63 -14.96 -7.30
C LEU A 623 -16.57 -14.75 -5.79
N GLY A 624 -17.69 -14.90 -5.09
CA GLY A 624 -17.79 -14.62 -3.65
C GLY A 624 -16.76 -15.35 -2.79
N ASN A 625 -16.36 -16.56 -3.22
CA ASN A 625 -15.34 -17.36 -2.56
C ASN A 625 -13.90 -17.09 -3.05
N GLN A 626 -13.73 -16.27 -4.09
CA GLN A 626 -12.43 -15.92 -4.65
C GLN A 626 -12.05 -14.46 -4.37
N LEU A 627 -12.93 -13.70 -3.69
CA LEU A 627 -12.65 -12.31 -3.32
C LEU A 627 -11.50 -12.23 -2.33
N ARG A 628 -10.70 -11.19 -2.48
CA ARG A 628 -9.63 -10.79 -1.56
C ARG A 628 -9.63 -9.27 -1.41
N TYR A 629 -9.66 -8.80 -0.18
CA TYR A 629 -9.53 -7.37 0.11
C TYR A 629 -8.09 -6.92 -0.17
N PRO A 630 -7.86 -5.72 -0.74
CA PRO A 630 -6.52 -5.27 -1.09
C PRO A 630 -5.59 -5.18 0.12
N ALA A 631 -4.44 -5.89 0.07
CA ALA A 631 -3.48 -5.94 1.16
C ALA A 631 -2.88 -4.56 1.46
N GLU A 632 -2.59 -3.78 0.42
CA GLU A 632 -2.00 -2.45 0.50
C GLU A 632 -2.94 -1.48 1.22
N LEU A 633 -4.23 -1.54 0.88
CA LEU A 633 -5.26 -0.72 1.52
C LEU A 633 -5.45 -1.12 2.98
N PHE A 634 -5.54 -2.42 3.27
CA PHE A 634 -5.67 -2.92 4.63
C PHE A 634 -4.46 -2.53 5.48
N SER A 635 -3.25 -2.73 4.99
CA SER A 635 -2.01 -2.30 5.66
C SER A 635 -2.01 -0.80 5.94
N TYR A 636 -2.41 0.01 4.96
CA TYR A 636 -2.55 1.46 5.14
C TYR A 636 -3.57 1.79 6.24
N GLN A 637 -4.76 1.20 6.18
CA GLN A 637 -5.84 1.45 7.15
C GLN A 637 -5.43 1.04 8.57
N ILE A 638 -4.76 -0.09 8.75
CA ILE A 638 -4.29 -0.53 10.07
C ILE A 638 -3.13 0.35 10.56
N ARG A 639 -2.28 0.85 9.68
CA ARG A 639 -1.26 1.85 10.04
C ARG A 639 -1.89 3.16 10.53
N GLN A 640 -2.98 3.60 9.92
CA GLN A 640 -3.75 4.75 10.41
C GLN A 640 -4.48 4.41 11.72
N PHE A 641 -5.07 3.22 11.82
CA PHE A 641 -5.73 2.75 13.03
C PHE A 641 -4.76 2.71 14.21
N SER A 642 -3.51 2.32 14.00
CA SER A 642 -2.49 2.25 15.05
C SER A 642 -2.28 3.57 15.80
N LEU A 643 -2.62 4.70 15.18
CA LEU A 643 -2.57 6.04 15.78
C LEU A 643 -3.96 6.53 16.18
N TYR A 644 -4.90 6.50 15.24
CA TYR A 644 -6.20 7.18 15.39
C TYR A 644 -7.27 6.32 16.09
N HIS A 645 -6.96 5.12 16.57
CA HIS A 645 -7.86 4.39 17.49
C HIS A 645 -7.99 5.07 18.83
N VAL A 646 -6.97 5.83 19.24
CA VAL A 646 -7.01 6.66 20.46
C VAL A 646 -7.95 7.83 20.26
N SER A 647 -9.09 7.83 20.97
CA SER A 647 -10.10 8.88 20.86
C SER A 647 -9.90 10.04 21.85
N ASP A 648 -9.17 9.80 22.94
CA ASP A 648 -8.89 10.84 23.93
C ASP A 648 -7.72 11.73 23.46
N PRO A 649 -7.94 13.05 23.25
CA PRO A 649 -6.88 13.95 22.85
C PRO A 649 -5.72 14.04 23.84
N ALA A 650 -5.95 13.84 25.14
CA ALA A 650 -4.90 13.88 26.14
C ALA A 650 -3.94 12.70 26.00
N ILE A 651 -4.49 11.49 25.82
CA ILE A 651 -3.72 10.26 25.57
C ILE A 651 -2.98 10.38 24.24
N PHE A 652 -3.65 10.92 23.21
CA PHE A 652 -3.05 11.11 21.88
C PHE A 652 -1.86 12.08 21.91
N ILE A 653 -2.00 13.26 22.59
CA ILE A 653 -0.93 14.25 22.73
C ILE A 653 0.27 13.68 23.50
N GLN A 654 0.02 12.81 24.47
CA GLN A 654 1.07 12.14 25.24
C GLN A 654 1.71 10.95 24.49
N ALA A 655 1.22 10.65 23.29
CA ALA A 655 1.64 9.48 22.47
C ALA A 655 1.55 8.15 23.24
N ARG A 656 0.54 8.03 24.10
CA ARG A 656 0.28 6.78 24.83
C ARG A 656 -0.61 5.86 24.02
N GLU A 657 -0.44 4.58 24.23
CA GLU A 657 -1.27 3.49 23.67
C GLU A 657 -1.24 3.40 22.15
N PHE A 658 -0.25 3.98 21.48
CA PHE A 658 -0.09 3.79 20.05
C PHE A 658 0.41 2.38 19.76
N TYR A 659 -0.11 1.80 18.66
CA TYR A 659 0.37 0.53 18.16
C TYR A 659 1.40 0.73 17.06
N GLU A 660 2.11 -0.33 16.72
CA GLU A 660 3.00 -0.37 15.56
C GLU A 660 2.94 -1.74 14.89
N ILE A 661 3.11 -1.74 13.57
CA ILE A 661 3.32 -2.96 12.79
C ILE A 661 4.80 -3.28 12.92
N PRO A 662 5.18 -4.46 13.43
CA PRO A 662 6.58 -4.84 13.54
C PRO A 662 7.27 -4.90 12.19
N GLN A 663 8.57 -4.63 12.17
CA GLN A 663 9.37 -4.69 10.93
C GLN A 663 9.38 -6.11 10.36
N GLY A 664 9.12 -6.25 9.07
CA GLY A 664 9.06 -7.52 8.36
C GLY A 664 7.77 -8.31 8.59
N VAL A 665 6.73 -7.67 9.15
CA VAL A 665 5.38 -8.22 9.24
C VAL A 665 4.51 -7.56 8.17
N ASP A 666 3.95 -8.38 7.30
CA ASP A 666 3.05 -7.98 6.23
C ASP A 666 1.63 -8.53 6.46
N VAL A 667 0.71 -8.21 5.58
CA VAL A 667 -0.63 -8.79 5.59
C VAL A 667 -0.57 -10.23 5.12
N TYR A 668 -0.95 -11.16 5.99
CA TYR A 668 -1.00 -12.57 5.65
C TYR A 668 -2.43 -13.02 5.37
N PHE A 669 -2.68 -13.52 4.19
CA PHE A 669 -3.95 -14.14 3.85
C PHE A 669 -3.93 -15.61 4.24
N VAL A 670 -4.89 -15.99 5.08
CA VAL A 670 -4.95 -17.31 5.70
C VAL A 670 -6.38 -17.81 5.81
N GLN A 671 -6.54 -19.12 5.98
CA GLN A 671 -7.79 -19.69 6.47
C GLN A 671 -7.68 -19.89 7.97
N ALA A 672 -8.49 -19.17 8.73
CA ALA A 672 -8.50 -19.25 10.17
C ALA A 672 -9.91 -19.12 10.74
N ARG A 673 -10.07 -19.58 11.97
CA ARG A 673 -11.28 -19.33 12.75
C ARG A 673 -11.11 -18.02 13.51
N LEU A 674 -12.09 -17.14 13.39
CA LEU A 674 -12.12 -15.93 14.22
C LEU A 674 -12.67 -16.24 15.60
N PRO A 675 -12.21 -15.56 16.66
CA PRO A 675 -12.81 -15.69 17.98
C PRO A 675 -14.33 -15.48 17.91
N ASN A 676 -15.08 -16.36 18.55
CA ASN A 676 -16.56 -16.39 18.55
C ASN A 676 -17.24 -16.73 17.19
N MET A 677 -16.50 -17.30 16.25
CA MET A 677 -17.05 -17.83 15.00
C MET A 677 -16.72 -19.32 14.86
N ASP A 678 -17.69 -20.11 14.44
CA ASP A 678 -17.53 -21.58 14.36
C ASP A 678 -16.87 -22.05 13.05
N ASN A 679 -16.92 -21.22 12.01
CA ASN A 679 -16.46 -21.56 10.67
C ASN A 679 -15.06 -21.00 10.40
N LEU A 680 -14.30 -21.74 9.56
CA LEU A 680 -13.08 -21.23 8.96
C LEU A 680 -13.45 -20.19 7.89
N GLU A 681 -12.82 -19.03 7.94
CA GLU A 681 -12.97 -17.95 6.98
C GLU A 681 -11.65 -17.62 6.28
N PHE A 682 -11.75 -17.10 5.08
CA PHE A 682 -10.60 -16.53 4.38
C PHE A 682 -10.41 -15.08 4.84
N ILE A 683 -9.32 -14.84 5.53
CA ILE A 683 -9.04 -13.56 6.17
C ILE A 683 -7.65 -13.04 5.82
N GLY A 684 -7.51 -11.72 5.80
CA GLY A 684 -6.21 -11.06 5.91
C GLY A 684 -5.95 -10.73 7.39
N ILE A 685 -4.77 -11.06 7.89
CA ILE A 685 -4.38 -10.85 9.28
C ILE A 685 -3.12 -10.02 9.39
N LEU A 686 -3.07 -9.13 10.39
CA LEU A 686 -1.92 -8.27 10.69
C LEU A 686 -1.77 -8.11 12.20
N SER A 687 -0.67 -8.60 12.77
CA SER A 687 -0.38 -8.50 14.20
C SER A 687 0.24 -7.14 14.55
N LEU A 688 -0.17 -6.56 15.69
CA LEU A 688 0.33 -5.28 16.18
C LEU A 688 0.99 -5.43 17.54
N GLU A 689 2.06 -4.68 17.74
CA GLU A 689 2.75 -4.54 19.01
C GLU A 689 2.49 -3.14 19.62
N LEU A 690 2.67 -2.98 20.93
CA LEU A 690 2.54 -1.68 21.57
C LEU A 690 3.80 -0.85 21.28
N ARG A 691 3.63 0.31 20.67
CA ARG A 691 4.72 1.17 20.24
C ARG A 691 5.62 1.60 21.39
N GLY A 692 6.92 1.37 21.25
CA GLY A 692 7.92 1.71 22.24
C GLY A 692 7.93 0.82 23.50
N ALA A 693 7.14 -0.23 23.55
CA ALA A 693 7.19 -1.19 24.64
C ALA A 693 8.43 -2.09 24.53
N ARG A 694 9.14 -2.29 25.65
CA ARG A 694 10.37 -3.11 25.65
C ARG A 694 10.13 -4.61 25.52
N GLY A 695 8.91 -5.07 25.82
CA GLY A 695 8.56 -6.48 25.88
C GLY A 695 8.23 -7.13 24.55
N LEU A 696 8.01 -6.35 23.46
CA LEU A 696 7.56 -6.84 22.16
C LEU A 696 6.34 -7.77 22.27
N ASN A 697 5.42 -7.42 23.17
CA ASN A 697 4.21 -8.18 23.40
C ASN A 697 3.15 -7.83 22.36
N LEU A 698 2.33 -8.83 22.02
CA LEU A 698 1.19 -8.65 21.15
C LEU A 698 0.19 -7.68 21.80
N ALA A 699 -0.05 -6.53 21.16
CA ALA A 699 -1.10 -5.59 21.56
C ALA A 699 -2.49 -6.04 21.06
N GLY A 700 -2.49 -6.76 19.97
CA GLY A 700 -3.66 -7.31 19.32
C GLY A 700 -3.36 -7.65 17.86
N TYR A 701 -4.35 -8.17 17.19
CA TYR A 701 -4.25 -8.43 15.76
C TYR A 701 -5.49 -7.91 15.02
N ALA A 702 -5.22 -7.31 13.89
CA ALA A 702 -6.24 -6.81 12.98
C ALA A 702 -6.59 -7.89 11.95
N VAL A 703 -7.85 -7.97 11.60
CA VAL A 703 -8.37 -8.92 10.63
C VAL A 703 -9.26 -8.18 9.64
N VAL A 704 -9.12 -8.52 8.35
CA VAL A 704 -10.08 -8.17 7.31
C VAL A 704 -10.69 -9.44 6.73
N ARG A 705 -12.02 -9.47 6.62
CA ARG A 705 -12.75 -10.59 6.05
C ARG A 705 -12.78 -10.48 4.53
N ASN A 706 -12.58 -11.61 3.84
CA ASN A 706 -12.61 -11.66 2.37
C ASN A 706 -13.90 -12.29 1.82
N ASP A 707 -14.56 -13.12 2.59
CA ASP A 707 -15.76 -13.84 2.15
C ASP A 707 -16.97 -12.92 1.97
N TYR A 708 -17.63 -13.00 0.81
CA TYR A 708 -18.87 -12.31 0.56
C TYR A 708 -20.02 -12.91 1.40
N PRO A 709 -20.90 -12.10 2.01
CA PRO A 709 -21.07 -10.64 1.83
C PRO A 709 -20.25 -9.76 2.79
N HIS A 710 -19.33 -10.33 3.55
CA HIS A 710 -18.58 -9.65 4.60
C HIS A 710 -17.22 -9.07 4.15
N THR A 711 -16.97 -9.06 2.84
CA THR A 711 -15.72 -8.56 2.26
C THR A 711 -15.44 -7.12 2.69
N GLY A 712 -14.29 -6.90 3.33
CA GLY A 712 -13.87 -5.58 3.83
C GLY A 712 -14.32 -5.26 5.26
N GLU A 713 -15.08 -6.13 5.94
CA GLU A 713 -15.33 -5.97 7.37
C GLU A 713 -14.04 -6.18 8.15
N MET A 714 -13.73 -5.22 9.04
CA MET A 714 -12.48 -5.21 9.82
C MET A 714 -12.75 -5.35 11.30
N TYR A 715 -11.92 -6.16 11.94
CA TYR A 715 -11.92 -6.39 13.37
C TYR A 715 -10.52 -6.17 13.93
N PHE A 716 -10.44 -5.62 15.13
CA PHE A 716 -9.21 -5.60 15.92
C PHE A 716 -9.44 -6.33 17.23
N TYR A 717 -8.79 -7.44 17.42
CA TYR A 717 -8.85 -8.22 18.64
C TYR A 717 -7.78 -7.70 19.60
N LYS A 718 -8.22 -6.86 20.54
CA LYS A 718 -7.33 -6.19 21.50
C LYS A 718 -6.97 -7.09 22.65
N VAL A 719 -5.68 -7.30 22.87
CA VAL A 719 -5.16 -7.96 24.07
C VAL A 719 -5.18 -6.95 25.22
N ASP A 720 -5.68 -7.39 26.40
CA ASP A 720 -5.65 -6.57 27.59
C ASP A 720 -4.20 -6.34 28.04
N PRO A 721 -3.71 -5.09 28.06
CA PRO A 721 -2.34 -4.79 28.52
C PRO A 721 -2.10 -5.13 29.99
N GLU A 722 -3.15 -5.20 30.80
CA GLU A 722 -3.08 -5.57 32.22
C GLU A 722 -3.23 -7.08 32.47
N SER A 723 -3.51 -7.85 31.43
CA SER A 723 -3.58 -9.33 31.54
C SER A 723 -2.32 -9.89 32.21
N PRO A 724 -2.45 -10.82 33.16
CA PRO A 724 -1.30 -11.50 33.76
C PRO A 724 -0.55 -12.35 32.73
N ILE A 725 -1.22 -12.80 31.69
CA ILE A 725 -0.62 -13.54 30.58
C ILE A 725 -0.23 -12.55 29.49
N LYS A 726 1.05 -12.54 29.13
CA LYS A 726 1.56 -11.70 28.06
C LYS A 726 1.74 -12.56 26.80
N LEU A 727 0.96 -12.27 25.77
CA LEU A 727 1.15 -12.89 24.47
C LEU A 727 2.37 -12.30 23.77
N LEU A 728 3.15 -13.15 23.12
CA LEU A 728 4.29 -12.70 22.31
C LEU A 728 3.77 -11.93 21.08
N GLY A 729 4.41 -10.82 20.75
CA GLY A 729 4.31 -10.25 19.41
C GLY A 729 5.12 -11.07 18.40
N PRO A 730 4.92 -10.86 17.09
CA PRO A 730 5.61 -11.64 16.06
C PRO A 730 7.14 -11.52 16.16
N SER A 731 7.66 -10.35 16.50
CA SER A 731 9.10 -10.13 16.71
C SER A 731 9.64 -10.96 17.90
N ALA A 732 8.89 -11.02 18.99
CA ALA A 732 9.28 -11.82 20.17
C ALA A 732 9.17 -13.32 19.89
N ALA A 733 8.16 -13.77 19.13
CA ALA A 733 8.00 -15.17 18.74
C ALA A 733 9.18 -15.64 17.88
N LEU A 734 9.60 -14.83 16.91
CA LEU A 734 10.79 -15.12 16.11
C LEU A 734 12.07 -15.20 16.96
N GLN A 735 12.26 -14.27 17.90
CA GLN A 735 13.38 -14.32 18.83
C GLN A 735 13.33 -15.55 19.74
N ALA A 736 12.14 -15.95 20.18
CA ALA A 736 11.94 -17.15 20.98
C ALA A 736 12.39 -18.40 20.20
N LEU A 737 11.97 -18.55 18.95
CA LEU A 737 12.43 -19.63 18.07
C LEU A 737 13.96 -19.63 17.93
N GLN A 738 14.57 -18.48 17.62
CA GLN A 738 16.02 -18.38 17.44
C GLN A 738 16.84 -18.68 18.70
N ARG A 739 16.23 -18.51 19.87
CA ARG A 739 16.87 -18.82 21.17
C ARG A 739 16.65 -20.25 21.65
N ASP A 740 15.66 -20.94 21.08
CA ASP A 740 15.36 -22.35 21.49
C ASP A 740 16.56 -23.27 21.22
N PRO A 741 17.02 -24.01 22.20
CA PRO A 741 18.21 -24.89 22.05
C PRO A 741 18.02 -25.99 21.00
N ALA A 742 16.83 -26.59 20.92
CA ALA A 742 16.52 -27.64 19.95
C ALA A 742 16.55 -27.05 18.51
N PHE A 743 15.98 -25.86 18.33
CA PHE A 743 16.05 -25.16 17.05
C PHE A 743 17.49 -24.81 16.65
N ARG A 744 18.30 -24.31 17.57
CA ARG A 744 19.72 -24.00 17.27
C ARG A 744 20.49 -25.24 16.80
N THR A 745 20.29 -26.36 17.43
CA THR A 745 20.89 -27.63 17.02
C THR A 745 20.43 -28.01 15.62
N LEU A 746 19.13 -27.96 15.38
CA LEU A 746 18.51 -28.26 14.09
C LEU A 746 18.96 -27.28 13.00
N SER A 747 19.05 -26.01 13.31
CA SER A 747 19.54 -24.97 12.37
C SER A 747 20.99 -25.22 11.92
N THR A 748 21.81 -25.74 12.80
CA THR A 748 23.19 -26.15 12.44
C THR A 748 23.18 -27.36 11.50
N LEU A 749 22.31 -28.35 11.76
CA LEU A 749 22.17 -29.53 10.90
C LEU A 749 21.61 -29.17 9.51
N LEU A 750 20.72 -28.21 9.43
CA LEU A 750 20.12 -27.71 8.18
C LEU A 750 21.02 -26.71 7.42
N ALA A 751 22.25 -26.48 7.87
CA ALA A 751 23.24 -25.61 7.23
C ALA A 751 22.75 -24.17 6.96
N SER A 752 22.24 -23.50 7.99
CA SER A 752 21.70 -22.13 7.96
C SER A 752 20.41 -22.03 7.13
N PRO A 753 19.33 -22.62 7.62
CA PRO A 753 18.04 -22.60 6.95
C PRO A 753 17.44 -21.18 6.90
N ARG A 754 16.53 -20.96 5.95
CA ARG A 754 15.72 -19.76 5.90
C ARG A 754 14.52 -19.92 6.82
N ILE A 755 14.33 -18.99 7.74
CA ILE A 755 13.12 -18.91 8.55
C ILE A 755 12.05 -18.20 7.72
N GLY A 756 10.87 -18.79 7.63
CA GLY A 756 9.74 -18.24 6.88
C GLY A 756 8.93 -17.21 7.67
N GLU A 757 7.74 -16.92 7.16
CA GLU A 757 6.83 -15.94 7.75
C GLU A 757 6.32 -16.40 9.12
N THR A 758 6.15 -15.43 10.03
CA THR A 758 5.65 -15.67 11.40
C THR A 758 4.16 -15.35 11.44
N ILE A 759 3.31 -16.34 11.17
CA ILE A 759 1.88 -16.17 11.01
C ILE A 759 1.14 -16.55 12.27
N PHE A 760 0.31 -15.63 12.76
CA PHE A 760 -0.54 -15.85 13.93
C PHE A 760 -1.77 -16.70 13.59
N TYR A 761 -2.03 -17.71 14.43
CA TYR A 761 -3.22 -18.56 14.38
C TYR A 761 -3.80 -18.78 15.76
N GLU A 762 -5.10 -19.01 15.83
CA GLU A 762 -5.76 -19.57 16.99
C GLU A 762 -6.09 -21.03 16.71
N VAL A 763 -5.38 -21.93 17.36
CA VAL A 763 -5.50 -23.38 17.15
C VAL A 763 -5.93 -24.03 18.45
N GLY A 764 -7.13 -24.63 18.50
CA GLY A 764 -7.67 -25.26 19.70
C GLY A 764 -7.72 -24.29 20.89
N ASP A 765 -8.15 -23.05 20.66
CA ASP A 765 -8.20 -21.94 21.62
C ASP A 765 -6.80 -21.50 22.15
N HIS A 766 -5.72 -21.97 21.50
CA HIS A 766 -4.36 -21.53 21.79
C HIS A 766 -3.88 -20.49 20.77
N PRO A 767 -3.49 -19.27 21.21
CA PRO A 767 -2.85 -18.29 20.37
C PRO A 767 -1.40 -18.69 20.10
N VAL A 768 -1.08 -19.03 18.87
CA VAL A 768 0.25 -19.50 18.46
C VAL A 768 0.70 -18.84 17.16
N TYR A 769 2.01 -18.80 17.00
CA TYR A 769 2.64 -18.47 15.71
C TYR A 769 3.11 -19.76 15.05
N VAL A 770 2.76 -19.91 13.79
CA VAL A 770 3.28 -20.98 12.93
C VAL A 770 4.39 -20.38 12.09
N ILE A 771 5.59 -20.97 12.19
CA ILE A 771 6.80 -20.48 11.52
C ILE A 771 7.43 -21.65 10.76
N PRO A 772 7.27 -21.72 9.44
CA PRO A 772 7.96 -22.73 8.61
C PRO A 772 9.45 -22.39 8.50
N VAL A 773 10.27 -23.42 8.43
CA VAL A 773 11.72 -23.30 8.28
C VAL A 773 12.17 -24.11 7.06
N TYR A 774 12.79 -23.45 6.09
CA TYR A 774 13.14 -24.03 4.81
C TYR A 774 14.62 -24.41 4.74
N THR A 775 14.92 -25.52 4.05
CA THR A 775 16.27 -26.08 3.91
C THR A 775 17.16 -25.37 2.91
N ALA A 776 16.56 -24.61 2.00
CA ALA A 776 17.29 -24.00 0.89
C ALA A 776 17.78 -22.59 1.22
N ARG A 777 19.02 -22.30 0.80
CA ARG A 777 19.49 -20.93 0.57
C ARG A 777 18.92 -20.39 -0.73
N GLU A 778 18.68 -19.09 -0.78
CA GLU A 778 18.38 -18.40 -2.05
C GLU A 778 19.51 -18.63 -3.04
N GLY A 779 19.21 -19.25 -4.17
CA GLY A 779 20.17 -19.52 -5.25
C GLY A 779 19.53 -20.36 -6.33
N GLU A 780 19.87 -20.08 -7.57
CA GLU A 780 19.39 -20.83 -8.73
C GLU A 780 19.76 -22.33 -8.61
N GLY A 781 18.78 -23.21 -8.75
CA GLY A 781 18.96 -24.66 -8.87
C GLY A 781 18.84 -25.47 -7.58
N VAL A 782 18.45 -24.89 -6.44
CA VAL A 782 18.23 -25.63 -5.20
C VAL A 782 16.73 -25.82 -4.95
N VAL A 783 16.31 -27.07 -4.72
CA VAL A 783 14.90 -27.40 -4.42
C VAL A 783 14.56 -26.95 -3.01
N THR A 784 13.73 -25.94 -2.87
CA THR A 784 13.22 -25.48 -1.58
C THR A 784 12.30 -26.53 -0.96
N GLN A 785 12.56 -26.90 0.29
CA GLN A 785 11.73 -27.83 1.07
C GLN A 785 11.56 -27.31 2.49
N ILE A 786 10.48 -27.69 3.15
CA ILE A 786 10.31 -27.45 4.58
C ILE A 786 11.23 -28.42 5.34
N GLY A 787 12.17 -27.89 6.10
CA GLY A 787 13.07 -28.67 6.95
C GLY A 787 12.46 -28.95 8.31
N THR A 788 11.69 -28.03 8.85
CA THR A 788 10.89 -28.19 10.09
C THR A 788 9.82 -27.11 10.16
N ILE A 789 8.83 -27.35 10.99
CA ILE A 789 7.78 -26.37 11.32
C ILE A 789 7.90 -26.07 12.81
N ALA A 790 7.86 -24.79 13.15
CA ALA A 790 7.82 -24.37 14.54
C ALA A 790 6.44 -23.80 14.89
N VAL A 791 5.93 -24.20 16.04
CA VAL A 791 4.75 -23.59 16.69
C VAL A 791 5.23 -22.90 17.96
N VAL A 792 5.02 -21.58 18.05
CA VAL A 792 5.51 -20.75 19.15
C VAL A 792 4.35 -20.08 19.85
N GLY A 793 4.21 -20.26 21.14
CA GLY A 793 3.20 -19.61 21.98
C GLY A 793 3.77 -19.11 23.29
N ALA A 794 3.04 -18.18 23.93
CA ALA A 794 3.37 -17.69 25.26
C ALA A 794 2.58 -18.42 26.31
N ALA A 795 3.18 -18.60 27.46
CA ALA A 795 2.49 -19.04 28.69
C ALA A 795 2.71 -18.02 29.82
N PHE A 796 2.13 -18.32 30.96
CA PHE A 796 2.25 -17.51 32.17
C PHE A 796 3.68 -17.07 32.46
N THR A 797 3.90 -15.92 33.04
CA THR A 797 5.22 -15.49 33.57
C THR A 797 6.29 -15.07 32.54
N GLY A 798 5.93 -14.80 31.28
CA GLY A 798 6.90 -14.36 30.25
C GLY A 798 7.81 -15.48 29.73
N LEU A 799 7.47 -16.74 29.99
CA LEU A 799 8.04 -17.89 29.33
C LEU A 799 7.43 -18.06 27.94
N TYR A 800 8.16 -18.69 27.06
CA TYR A 800 7.71 -19.04 25.72
C TYR A 800 7.99 -20.52 25.46
N TYR A 801 7.16 -21.13 24.64
CA TYR A 801 7.25 -22.53 24.29
C TYR A 801 7.34 -22.69 22.79
N VAL A 802 8.29 -23.51 22.34
CA VAL A 802 8.54 -23.77 20.93
C VAL A 802 8.38 -25.25 20.67
N GLY A 803 7.32 -25.64 19.98
CA GLY A 803 7.14 -27.00 19.47
C GLY A 803 7.74 -27.10 18.06
N LEU A 804 8.62 -28.09 17.85
CA LEU A 804 9.21 -28.37 16.53
C LEU A 804 8.68 -29.71 16.03
N GLY A 805 8.40 -29.79 14.72
CA GLY A 805 7.95 -31.03 14.08
C GLY A 805 8.20 -31.04 12.59
N ASN A 806 8.14 -32.20 11.96
CA ASN A 806 8.21 -32.34 10.51
C ASN A 806 6.88 -32.02 9.84
N THR A 807 5.79 -32.14 10.61
CA THR A 807 4.43 -31.78 10.23
C THR A 807 3.87 -30.78 11.22
N ILE A 808 2.84 -30.04 10.82
CA ILE A 808 2.25 -28.99 11.67
C ILE A 808 1.55 -29.57 12.90
N ASP A 809 0.91 -30.72 12.78
CA ASP A 809 0.27 -31.42 13.87
C ASP A 809 1.29 -31.94 14.89
N GLU A 810 2.42 -32.46 14.43
CA GLU A 810 3.55 -32.84 15.29
C GLU A 810 4.12 -31.63 16.05
N ALA A 811 4.36 -30.51 15.32
CA ALA A 811 4.86 -29.28 15.92
C ALA A 811 3.88 -28.72 16.96
N PHE A 812 2.58 -28.72 16.68
CA PHE A 812 1.54 -28.26 17.61
C PHE A 812 1.43 -29.19 18.80
N ARG A 813 1.45 -30.50 18.59
CA ARG A 813 1.46 -31.50 19.68
C ARG A 813 2.69 -31.31 20.59
N ASN A 814 3.86 -31.11 20.01
CA ASN A 814 5.10 -30.89 20.77
C ASN A 814 5.08 -29.57 21.55
N TYR A 815 4.42 -28.52 21.00
CA TYR A 815 4.13 -27.27 21.71
C TYR A 815 3.24 -27.55 22.95
N LEU A 816 2.15 -28.30 22.79
CA LEU A 816 1.24 -28.63 23.89
C LEU A 816 1.95 -29.47 24.98
N LEU A 817 2.79 -30.42 24.59
CA LEU A 817 3.57 -31.22 25.52
C LEU A 817 4.57 -30.38 26.32
N LYS A 818 5.23 -29.42 25.69
CA LYS A 818 6.12 -28.48 26.40
C LYS A 818 5.34 -27.58 27.36
N LEU A 819 4.16 -27.12 26.95
CA LEU A 819 3.29 -26.33 27.81
C LEU A 819 2.89 -27.07 29.08
N LEU A 820 2.61 -28.37 28.98
CA LEU A 820 2.34 -29.25 30.12
C LEU A 820 3.53 -29.41 31.09
N GLY A 821 4.71 -29.68 30.55
CA GLY A 821 5.91 -29.93 31.33
C GLY A 821 6.41 -28.71 32.10
N GLU A 822 6.00 -27.53 31.72
CA GLU A 822 6.48 -26.27 32.26
C GLU A 822 5.35 -25.39 32.87
N GLN A 823 4.14 -25.94 33.00
CA GLN A 823 3.07 -25.24 33.70
C GLN A 823 3.42 -25.04 35.19
N PRO A 824 3.42 -23.82 35.70
CA PRO A 824 3.53 -23.62 37.13
C PRO A 824 2.31 -24.25 37.81
N PRO A 825 2.51 -24.96 38.95
CA PRO A 825 1.37 -25.49 39.68
C PRO A 825 0.40 -24.36 40.03
N PRO A 826 -0.92 -24.63 39.97
CA PRO A 826 -1.91 -23.63 40.32
C PRO A 826 -1.64 -23.12 41.75
N PRO A 827 -1.82 -21.83 42.04
CA PRO A 827 -1.43 -21.22 43.32
C PRO A 827 -2.18 -21.77 44.57
N SER A 828 -3.09 -22.74 44.39
CA SER A 828 -3.95 -23.26 45.46
C SER A 828 -3.73 -24.73 45.83
N ALA A 829 -2.78 -25.46 45.22
CA ALA A 829 -2.47 -26.83 45.61
C ALA A 829 -0.95 -27.04 45.60
N ALA A 830 -0.32 -26.79 46.73
CA ALA A 830 0.99 -27.35 46.98
C ALA A 830 0.86 -28.87 46.85
N LEU A 831 1.40 -29.46 45.79
CA LEU A 831 1.48 -30.90 45.63
C LEU A 831 2.11 -31.48 46.90
N THR A 832 1.50 -32.53 47.46
CA THR A 832 2.11 -33.26 48.58
C THR A 832 3.46 -33.79 48.17
N ARG A 833 4.33 -34.03 49.13
CA ARG A 833 5.68 -34.54 48.87
C ARG A 833 5.66 -35.84 48.08
N GLU A 834 4.68 -36.72 48.39
CA GLU A 834 4.44 -37.95 47.66
C GLU A 834 4.03 -37.73 46.20
N ALA A 835 3.16 -36.75 45.93
CA ALA A 835 2.74 -36.41 44.57
C ALA A 835 3.88 -35.82 43.72
N LYS A 836 4.78 -35.05 44.33
CA LYS A 836 5.99 -34.56 43.65
C LYS A 836 6.96 -35.71 43.32
N LEU A 837 7.15 -36.66 44.21
CA LEU A 837 7.98 -37.85 43.98
C LEU A 837 7.41 -38.72 42.85
N GLU A 838 6.11 -38.94 42.83
CA GLU A 838 5.47 -39.73 41.79
C GLU A 838 5.50 -39.05 40.41
N ASN A 839 5.28 -37.76 40.35
CA ASN A 839 5.43 -36.98 39.09
C ASN A 839 6.88 -37.04 38.57
N LEU A 840 7.87 -36.88 39.45
CA LEU A 840 9.27 -36.94 39.06
C LEU A 840 9.62 -38.34 38.54
N ARG A 841 9.16 -39.41 39.21
CA ARG A 841 9.33 -40.81 38.80
C ARG A 841 8.73 -41.06 37.42
N ARG A 842 7.48 -40.60 37.19
CA ARG A 842 6.79 -40.77 35.91
C ARG A 842 7.52 -40.08 34.77
N LEU A 843 7.91 -38.83 34.95
CA LEU A 843 8.64 -38.05 33.94
C LEU A 843 10.00 -38.69 33.60
N LEU A 844 10.74 -39.19 34.58
CA LEU A 844 12.01 -39.87 34.33
C LEU A 844 11.83 -41.22 33.62
N THR A 845 10.73 -41.91 33.88
CA THR A 845 10.37 -43.14 33.16
C THR A 845 9.98 -42.88 31.72
N GLU A 846 9.18 -41.87 31.47
CA GLU A 846 8.80 -41.44 30.11
C GLU A 846 9.99 -41.01 29.28
N LEU A 847 11.00 -40.39 29.89
CA LEU A 847 12.25 -40.03 29.24
C LEU A 847 13.23 -41.21 29.06
N GLY A 848 12.84 -42.43 29.45
CA GLY A 848 13.69 -43.61 29.39
C GLY A 848 14.85 -43.60 30.38
N LEU A 849 14.78 -42.74 31.40
CA LEU A 849 15.81 -42.56 32.42
C LEU A 849 15.49 -43.29 33.74
N GLY A 850 14.28 -43.83 33.83
CA GLY A 850 13.88 -44.69 34.97
C GLY A 850 13.99 -46.17 34.61
N GLY A 851 14.43 -46.99 35.53
CA GLY A 851 14.52 -48.46 35.42
C GLY A 851 13.55 -49.17 36.35
N GLU A 852 13.66 -50.49 36.44
CA GLU A 852 12.87 -51.28 37.38
C GLU A 852 13.24 -50.99 38.85
N ALA A 853 12.27 -51.09 39.77
CA ALA A 853 12.50 -50.93 41.20
C ALA A 853 13.34 -52.09 41.70
N VAL A 854 14.37 -51.81 42.49
CA VAL A 854 15.25 -52.80 43.06
C VAL A 854 14.98 -52.91 44.55
N ASP A 855 14.45 -54.04 44.96
CA ASP A 855 14.12 -54.29 46.39
C ASP A 855 15.30 -54.74 47.22
N THR A 856 16.33 -55.36 46.62
CA THR A 856 17.48 -55.91 47.35
C THR A 856 18.79 -55.71 46.56
N VAL A 857 19.81 -55.17 47.20
CA VAL A 857 21.17 -55.05 46.70
C VAL A 857 22.09 -55.97 47.45
N ASN A 858 22.85 -56.85 46.77
CA ASN A 858 23.79 -57.81 47.37
C ASN A 858 24.93 -57.13 48.13
N ALA A 859 25.43 -57.81 49.17
CA ALA A 859 26.40 -57.30 50.15
C ALA A 859 27.76 -56.84 49.54
N ASN A 860 28.05 -57.12 48.29
CA ASN A 860 29.32 -56.77 47.59
C ASN A 860 29.26 -55.57 46.67
N ILE A 861 28.26 -54.69 46.83
CA ILE A 861 28.07 -53.49 45.93
C ILE A 861 28.77 -52.30 46.55
N VAL A 862 29.62 -51.61 45.71
CA VAL A 862 30.26 -50.38 46.11
C VAL A 862 29.37 -49.22 45.63
N TYR A 863 29.02 -48.36 46.58
CA TYR A 863 28.15 -47.20 46.27
C TYR A 863 28.95 -45.95 45.95
N LYS A 864 28.56 -45.23 44.84
CA LYS A 864 28.87 -43.84 44.62
C LYS A 864 27.55 -43.10 44.39
N HIS A 865 27.32 -42.03 45.10
CA HIS A 865 26.08 -41.25 44.98
C HIS A 865 26.34 -39.74 44.90
N GLU A 866 25.44 -39.04 44.24
CA GLU A 866 25.32 -37.58 44.26
C GLU A 866 23.97 -37.25 44.87
N VAL A 867 23.89 -36.15 45.63
CA VAL A 867 22.65 -35.66 46.22
C VAL A 867 22.21 -34.39 45.48
N LEU A 868 21.04 -34.46 44.91
CA LEU A 868 20.41 -33.33 44.22
C LEU A 868 19.11 -32.98 44.94
N ASN A 869 18.88 -31.71 45.17
CA ASN A 869 17.64 -31.20 45.78
C ASN A 869 16.65 -30.80 44.68
N TYR A 870 15.44 -31.37 44.74
CA TYR A 870 14.33 -30.99 43.86
C TYR A 870 13.39 -30.05 44.62
N THR A 871 13.80 -28.80 44.74
CA THR A 871 13.04 -27.75 45.44
C THR A 871 12.22 -26.86 44.48
N VAL A 872 12.63 -26.74 43.23
CA VAL A 872 12.03 -25.90 42.23
C VAL A 872 12.04 -26.65 40.89
N GLU A 873 11.05 -26.45 40.04
CA GLU A 873 10.95 -27.06 38.67
C GLU A 873 12.17 -26.84 37.78
N ARG A 874 12.93 -25.77 38.00
CA ARG A 874 14.18 -25.49 37.27
C ARG A 874 15.30 -26.50 37.53
N ASP A 875 15.25 -27.22 38.64
CA ASP A 875 16.30 -28.19 38.99
C ASP A 875 16.09 -29.51 38.26
N PHE A 876 14.90 -29.77 37.68
CA PHE A 876 14.60 -31.01 36.95
C PHE A 876 15.55 -31.27 35.78
N GLU A 877 15.83 -30.25 34.95
CA GLU A 877 16.74 -30.39 33.82
C GLU A 877 18.18 -30.70 34.26
N LYS A 878 18.61 -30.16 35.38
CA LYS A 878 19.89 -30.48 35.98
C LYS A 878 19.94 -31.92 36.45
N ILE A 879 18.87 -32.43 37.05
CA ILE A 879 18.74 -33.83 37.45
C ILE A 879 18.81 -34.76 36.24
N ARG A 880 18.06 -34.42 35.17
CA ARG A 880 18.04 -35.15 33.91
C ARG A 880 19.43 -35.20 33.27
N GLN A 881 20.10 -34.05 33.12
CA GLN A 881 21.43 -33.95 32.51
C GLN A 881 22.49 -34.72 33.35
N THR A 882 22.43 -34.59 34.68
CA THR A 882 23.32 -35.30 35.55
C THR A 882 23.12 -36.82 35.43
N PHE A 883 21.86 -37.28 35.38
CA PHE A 883 21.56 -38.70 35.22
C PHE A 883 21.92 -39.24 33.84
N GLN A 884 21.70 -38.46 32.77
CA GLN A 884 22.13 -38.84 31.44
C GLN A 884 23.65 -38.95 31.32
N SER A 885 24.38 -37.94 31.78
CA SER A 885 25.86 -38.00 31.77
C SER A 885 26.40 -39.20 32.58
N PHE A 886 25.68 -39.57 33.61
CA PHE A 886 25.95 -40.69 34.48
C PHE A 886 25.70 -42.05 33.80
N THR A 887 24.64 -42.16 33.00
CA THR A 887 24.27 -43.39 32.30
C THR A 887 25.03 -43.56 30.97
N GLU A 888 25.34 -42.52 30.25
CA GLU A 888 26.08 -42.59 28.98
C GLU A 888 27.49 -43.15 29.17
N SER A 889 28.13 -42.84 30.29
CA SER A 889 29.46 -43.35 30.59
C SER A 889 29.51 -44.88 30.83
N TRP A 890 28.36 -45.55 31.04
CA TRP A 890 28.32 -46.99 31.39
C TRP A 890 27.50 -47.86 30.44
N LYS A 891 26.95 -47.32 29.39
CA LYS A 891 26.31 -48.10 28.32
C LYS A 891 27.23 -49.21 27.80
N ASN A 892 28.52 -48.95 27.74
CA ASN A 892 29.54 -49.91 27.28
C ASN A 892 29.82 -51.04 28.28
N TYR A 893 29.36 -50.97 29.52
CA TYR A 893 29.56 -52.01 30.58
C TYR A 893 28.30 -52.80 30.80
N GLY A 894 27.29 -52.75 29.99
CA GLY A 894 26.03 -53.48 30.15
C GLY A 894 25.27 -53.10 31.43
N ALA A 895 25.29 -51.84 31.80
CA ALA A 895 24.64 -51.36 33.04
C ALA A 895 23.10 -51.49 32.94
N ILE A 896 22.53 -51.98 34.06
CA ILE A 896 21.10 -52.02 34.29
C ILE A 896 20.70 -50.78 35.05
N ILE A 897 19.74 -50.02 34.48
CA ILE A 897 19.19 -48.81 35.09
C ILE A 897 18.12 -49.23 36.12
N VAL A 898 18.21 -48.68 37.33
CA VAL A 898 17.33 -48.99 38.43
C VAL A 898 16.82 -47.72 39.11
N HIS A 899 15.62 -47.77 39.68
CA HIS A 899 15.09 -46.72 40.54
C HIS A 899 14.34 -47.26 41.74
N TRP A 900 14.37 -46.54 42.87
CA TRP A 900 13.60 -46.84 44.02
C TRP A 900 13.28 -45.64 44.88
N VAL A 901 12.28 -45.68 45.69
CA VAL A 901 11.88 -44.61 46.61
C VAL A 901 12.16 -45.05 48.01
N SER A 902 12.81 -44.23 48.80
CA SER A 902 13.03 -44.48 50.25
C SER A 902 12.88 -43.17 51.01
N GLY A 903 11.91 -43.17 51.95
CA GLY A 903 11.54 -41.94 52.68
C GLY A 903 11.07 -40.83 51.81
N ASP A 904 11.77 -39.70 51.82
CA ASP A 904 11.48 -38.49 51.12
C ASP A 904 12.30 -38.30 49.82
N SER A 905 12.94 -39.36 49.38
CA SER A 905 13.89 -39.30 48.28
C SER A 905 13.63 -40.34 47.20
N LEU A 906 13.81 -39.95 45.95
CA LEU A 906 13.88 -40.80 44.77
C LEU A 906 15.35 -41.10 44.48
N TYR A 907 15.65 -42.34 44.27
CA TYR A 907 16.98 -42.82 43.91
C TYR A 907 16.94 -43.33 42.47
N LEU A 908 17.86 -42.86 41.68
CA LEU A 908 18.05 -43.25 40.27
C LEU A 908 19.48 -43.80 40.15
N GLY A 909 19.65 -45.03 39.73
CA GLY A 909 20.95 -45.67 39.71
C GLY A 909 21.22 -46.51 38.46
N ALA A 910 22.48 -46.92 38.38
CA ALA A 910 22.95 -47.87 37.40
C ALA A 910 23.78 -48.95 38.12
N VAL A 911 23.42 -50.21 37.83
CA VAL A 911 24.15 -51.37 38.33
C VAL A 911 24.97 -51.94 37.17
N TYR A 912 26.28 -52.17 37.41
CA TYR A 912 27.19 -52.73 36.42
C TYR A 912 28.35 -53.48 37.03
N GLN A 913 29.03 -54.28 36.20
CA GLN A 913 30.23 -55.02 36.62
C GLN A 913 31.50 -54.23 36.20
N GLN A 914 32.36 -53.98 37.18
CA GLN A 914 33.68 -53.36 36.94
C GLN A 914 34.75 -54.16 37.61
N SER A 915 35.65 -54.75 36.86
CA SER A 915 36.76 -55.59 37.38
C SER A 915 36.28 -56.73 38.35
N GLY A 916 35.13 -57.35 38.02
CA GLY A 916 34.56 -58.42 38.78
C GLY A 916 33.76 -58.00 40.05
N ILE A 917 33.60 -56.70 40.26
CA ILE A 917 32.83 -56.16 41.39
C ILE A 917 31.53 -55.56 40.82
N THR A 918 30.40 -55.87 41.46
CA THR A 918 29.12 -55.25 41.18
C THR A 918 29.12 -53.83 41.78
N VAL A 919 28.93 -52.78 40.90
CA VAL A 919 28.91 -51.41 41.35
C VAL A 919 27.52 -50.89 41.17
N LEU A 920 26.94 -50.31 42.22
CA LEU A 920 25.75 -49.48 42.15
C LEU A 920 26.17 -48.01 42.28
N ARG A 921 25.87 -47.20 41.26
CA ARG A 921 26.02 -45.74 41.33
C ARG A 921 24.66 -45.11 41.21
N TYR A 922 24.35 -44.14 42.03
CA TYR A 922 23.04 -43.56 42.08
C TYR A 922 23.08 -42.05 42.36
N ILE A 923 22.01 -41.38 41.92
CA ILE A 923 21.67 -40.01 42.28
C ILE A 923 20.54 -40.11 43.32
N ARG A 924 20.67 -39.41 44.41
CA ARG A 924 19.61 -39.22 45.40
C ARG A 924 18.95 -37.89 45.15
N VAL A 925 17.67 -37.87 44.79
CA VAL A 925 16.87 -36.66 44.56
C VAL A 925 16.00 -36.47 45.80
N VAL A 926 16.30 -35.44 46.58
CA VAL A 926 15.53 -35.06 47.77
C VAL A 926 14.48 -34.07 47.38
N VAL A 927 13.22 -34.31 47.70
CA VAL A 927 12.09 -33.45 47.44
C VAL A 927 11.83 -32.56 48.64
N GLY A 928 12.03 -31.24 48.45
CA GLY A 928 11.85 -30.21 49.48
C GLY A 928 10.44 -29.73 49.63
#